data_75d708027ff45e4d1a72425e9f689298
#
_entry.id   75d708027ff45e4d1a72425e9f689298
#
_cell.length_a   1.000
_cell.length_b   1.000
_cell.length_c   1.000
_cell.angle_alpha   90.00
_cell.angle_beta   90.00
_cell.angle_gamma   90.00
#
_symmetry.space_group_name_H-M   'P 1'
#
loop_
_entity.id
_entity.type
_entity.pdbx_description
1 polymer ?
#
loop_
_entity_poly.entity_id
_entity_poly.type
_entity_poly.pdbx_seq_one_letter_code
_entity_poly.pdbx_strand_id
1 'polypeptide(L)'
;MPVTVSYPGVYIDEVSSGVHTITSVSTSIAAFYGRTSKGKLNKAIRCLSPSDFTRNFGAPHPQSDLGHAVRQFFANGGTDCYVVRLAKNAKLATITLRSLAGAAQPVLVATAKAEGLWANQVRLEVDYNTLLPHETFNLKVIQEDSGVIVATETHLNLSMDPVSPRFAPSFVKQSSELIDLEVSSLLTPAFYALAGNSFDGFSQSRRPLDATLATAVTTLNQLITPPVPVLPALPAPAQTSFMISVNGSAPQLVNLTGWAVPATVGQIESELKARIDAALMNASPVQTVAATFSPVASLGHILTITASSGDRKSVRITRAGTQDISATLMLGHDQGGYETARFSNLRPAPTATLFNIGALGAVTNLNALTALAQSAFTQITIGGIAVPLNVAPDKTIVTTAAAQLWHRSAVGFNTSSGDNDGVREKLQIIAKVINANAALSYTAQVWGYQLAIIGKPLTLNAVPAAFLTTNAAFDGALVSNLHRFSLGVSAPGLFSTGGVDGDDGIAPTPTEYFGDPIAQTGFHALDPVDLFNLMSLPADEGLTVADHQTLWGPASNYCASRRAFLLVDAPSTWTGTDGRPAVVGNVSSFLNTLNVSVKTHSAVFYPRLVFDDAGLKKKIGPSGAIAGLMARTDATRGVWKAPAGIEADIRGVLGVEVKLTDAENGVLNKKAVNCIRVFPNGLVNWGARTLAGDDDFGSEWKYIPIRRLALNIEESLFRGTKWVVFEPNDEPLWAKIRLNLNAYMMSLFRQGAFQGTSPKEAFFVKCDKETTTQDDRNKGIVNIEVGFAPLKPAEFVVIKIQQIAGDL
;
A
#
# COMPACT_ATOMS: atom_id res chain seq x y z
N MET A 1 12.36 26.80 -40.84
CA MET A 1 11.85 27.86 -41.75
C MET A 1 12.82 27.94 -42.91
N PRO A 2 12.39 27.95 -44.15
CA PRO A 2 13.35 28.09 -45.25
C PRO A 2 14.13 29.39 -45.09
N VAL A 3 15.43 29.28 -45.18
CA VAL A 3 16.32 30.43 -45.10
C VAL A 3 16.09 31.32 -46.32
N THR A 4 15.67 32.55 -46.10
CA THR A 4 15.50 33.52 -47.16
C THR A 4 16.89 34.03 -47.59
N VAL A 5 17.33 33.62 -48.78
CA VAL A 5 18.60 34.05 -49.39
C VAL A 5 18.44 35.47 -49.97
N SER A 6 19.27 36.42 -49.52
CA SER A 6 19.17 37.83 -49.91
C SER A 6 20.48 38.46 -50.41
N TYR A 7 21.63 37.86 -50.20
CA TYR A 7 22.94 38.27 -50.60
C TYR A 7 23.87 37.10 -50.90
N PRO A 8 24.92 37.24 -51.73
CA PRO A 8 25.91 36.18 -51.92
C PRO A 8 26.64 35.87 -50.61
N GLY A 9 26.41 34.67 -50.03
CA GLY A 9 26.97 34.25 -48.76
C GLY A 9 26.67 32.80 -48.44
N VAL A 10 27.22 32.29 -47.33
CA VAL A 10 26.93 30.94 -46.81
C VAL A 10 25.73 31.05 -45.88
N TYR A 11 24.70 30.27 -46.17
CA TYR A 11 23.50 30.18 -45.38
C TYR A 11 23.51 28.84 -44.65
N ILE A 12 23.22 28.86 -43.36
CA ILE A 12 23.10 27.65 -42.52
C ILE A 12 21.62 27.41 -42.31
N ASP A 13 21.16 26.25 -42.77
CA ASP A 13 19.82 25.75 -42.49
C ASP A 13 19.92 24.52 -41.60
N GLU A 14 19.33 24.59 -40.40
CA GLU A 14 19.28 23.46 -39.48
C GLU A 14 18.14 22.54 -39.85
N VAL A 15 18.47 21.47 -40.57
CA VAL A 15 17.50 20.42 -40.90
C VAL A 15 17.58 19.31 -39.91
N SER A 16 16.43 18.90 -39.34
CA SER A 16 16.37 17.71 -38.48
C SER A 16 16.97 16.52 -39.21
N SER A 17 17.95 15.85 -38.57
CA SER A 17 18.67 14.73 -39.20
C SER A 17 17.78 13.50 -39.46
N GLY A 18 16.60 13.44 -38.86
CA GLY A 18 15.69 12.26 -38.93
C GLY A 18 16.33 10.98 -38.41
N VAL A 19 17.41 11.09 -37.65
CA VAL A 19 18.09 9.94 -37.05
C VAL A 19 17.37 9.53 -35.76
N HIS A 20 16.81 8.34 -35.75
CA HIS A 20 16.23 7.70 -34.57
C HIS A 20 17.27 6.75 -33.97
N THR A 21 18.00 7.22 -32.96
CA THR A 21 19.06 6.43 -32.34
C THR A 21 18.48 5.20 -31.65
N ILE A 22 18.93 4.00 -32.03
CA ILE A 22 18.58 2.74 -31.37
C ILE A 22 19.55 2.53 -30.21
N THR A 23 19.00 2.42 -29.00
CA THR A 23 19.76 2.08 -27.78
C THR A 23 19.62 0.60 -27.48
N SER A 24 20.73 -0.04 -27.06
CA SER A 24 20.70 -1.42 -26.59
C SER A 24 19.84 -1.53 -25.32
N VAL A 25 18.95 -2.53 -25.28
CA VAL A 25 18.14 -2.82 -24.09
C VAL A 25 18.99 -3.53 -23.03
N SER A 26 18.48 -3.58 -21.78
CA SER A 26 19.08 -4.42 -20.74
C SER A 26 19.09 -5.88 -21.16
N THR A 27 20.12 -6.61 -20.73
CA THR A 27 20.32 -8.03 -21.10
C THR A 27 20.12 -9.00 -19.94
N SER A 28 19.96 -8.50 -18.69
CA SER A 28 20.09 -9.32 -17.49
C SER A 28 19.02 -9.08 -16.44
N ILE A 29 17.88 -8.53 -16.81
CA ILE A 29 16.73 -8.46 -15.91
C ILE A 29 16.18 -9.88 -15.75
N ALA A 30 16.19 -10.38 -14.50
CA ALA A 30 15.76 -11.74 -14.19
C ALA A 30 14.29 -11.78 -13.72
N ALA A 31 13.61 -12.88 -13.97
CA ALA A 31 12.27 -13.17 -13.46
C ALA A 31 12.29 -14.48 -12.67
N PHE A 32 11.74 -14.44 -11.45
CA PHE A 32 11.68 -15.58 -10.53
C PHE A 32 10.24 -15.87 -10.15
N TYR A 33 9.87 -17.16 -10.13
CA TYR A 33 8.54 -17.63 -9.78
C TYR A 33 8.59 -18.64 -8.64
N GLY A 34 7.65 -18.56 -7.71
CA GLY A 34 7.51 -19.54 -6.65
C GLY A 34 6.80 -19.01 -5.42
N ARG A 35 6.87 -19.75 -4.32
CA ARG A 35 6.24 -19.43 -3.05
C ARG A 35 7.12 -18.51 -2.20
N THR A 36 6.50 -17.55 -1.54
CA THR A 36 7.14 -16.62 -0.60
C THR A 36 6.28 -16.48 0.65
N SER A 37 6.84 -15.94 1.74
CA SER A 37 6.16 -15.80 3.03
C SER A 37 5.10 -14.69 3.06
N LYS A 38 5.16 -13.73 2.18
CA LYS A 38 4.17 -12.64 2.02
C LYS A 38 4.23 -12.06 0.62
N GLY A 39 3.42 -11.06 0.33
CA GLY A 39 3.37 -10.35 -0.95
C GLY A 39 2.16 -10.71 -1.79
N LYS A 40 1.86 -9.90 -2.79
CA LYS A 40 0.69 -10.10 -3.66
C LYS A 40 0.88 -11.31 -4.56
N LEU A 41 -0.12 -12.17 -4.62
CA LEU A 41 -0.13 -13.30 -5.55
C LEU A 41 -0.27 -12.83 -7.01
N ASN A 42 0.36 -13.55 -7.92
CA ASN A 42 0.24 -13.35 -9.36
C ASN A 42 0.53 -11.90 -9.80
N LYS A 43 1.44 -11.22 -9.12
CA LYS A 43 1.90 -9.88 -9.50
C LYS A 43 3.42 -9.86 -9.60
N ALA A 44 3.92 -9.39 -10.73
CA ALA A 44 5.34 -9.19 -10.94
C ALA A 44 5.80 -7.94 -10.17
N ILE A 45 6.52 -8.13 -9.09
CA ILE A 45 7.07 -7.05 -8.27
C ILE A 45 8.55 -6.91 -8.58
N ARG A 46 8.96 -5.71 -8.95
CA ARG A 46 10.36 -5.40 -9.24
C ARG A 46 11.16 -5.25 -7.95
N CYS A 47 12.30 -5.90 -7.88
CA CYS A 47 13.26 -5.83 -6.78
C CYS A 47 14.62 -5.40 -7.32
N LEU A 48 15.17 -4.33 -6.78
CA LEU A 48 16.48 -3.76 -7.15
C LEU A 48 17.55 -4.09 -6.12
N SER A 49 17.18 -4.70 -5.01
CA SER A 49 18.07 -5.09 -3.92
C SER A 49 17.52 -6.28 -3.13
N PRO A 50 18.35 -6.99 -2.36
CA PRO A 50 17.88 -8.00 -1.39
C PRO A 50 16.89 -7.43 -0.36
N SER A 51 17.08 -6.18 0.04
CA SER A 51 16.19 -5.48 0.98
C SER A 51 14.81 -5.24 0.37
N ASP A 52 14.72 -4.93 -0.93
CA ASP A 52 13.45 -4.81 -1.63
C ASP A 52 12.70 -6.14 -1.64
N PHE A 53 13.41 -7.24 -1.88
CA PHE A 53 12.82 -8.57 -1.80
C PHE A 53 12.26 -8.83 -0.39
N THR A 54 13.05 -8.62 0.65
CA THR A 54 12.62 -8.87 2.03
C THR A 54 11.44 -7.99 2.42
N ARG A 55 11.41 -6.73 2.00
CA ARG A 55 10.30 -5.81 2.25
C ARG A 55 9.00 -6.30 1.62
N ASN A 56 9.05 -6.74 0.36
CA ASN A 56 7.86 -7.14 -0.40
C ASN A 56 7.42 -8.59 -0.13
N PHE A 57 8.35 -9.51 0.09
CA PHE A 57 8.11 -10.95 0.12
C PHE A 57 8.46 -11.63 1.45
N GLY A 58 9.03 -10.89 2.39
CA GLY A 58 9.43 -11.41 3.70
C GLY A 58 10.77 -12.15 3.67
N ALA A 59 11.03 -12.90 4.72
CA ALA A 59 12.15 -13.83 4.79
C ALA A 59 11.98 -14.97 3.76
N PRO A 60 13.04 -15.66 3.35
CA PRO A 60 12.93 -16.85 2.51
C PRO A 60 11.95 -17.85 3.10
N HIS A 61 11.05 -18.37 2.28
CA HIS A 61 10.09 -19.38 2.72
C HIS A 61 10.81 -20.70 2.98
N PRO A 62 10.58 -21.41 4.12
CA PRO A 62 11.34 -22.61 4.48
C PRO A 62 11.32 -23.71 3.42
N GLN A 63 10.18 -23.89 2.74
CA GLN A 63 9.93 -24.94 1.77
C GLN A 63 10.09 -24.52 0.31
N SER A 64 10.58 -23.31 0.02
CA SER A 64 10.75 -22.81 -1.35
C SER A 64 12.16 -22.27 -1.55
N ASP A 65 12.78 -22.63 -2.65
CA ASP A 65 14.12 -22.15 -3.01
C ASP A 65 14.10 -20.74 -3.61
N LEU A 66 12.94 -20.16 -3.88
CA LEU A 66 12.82 -18.86 -4.55
C LEU A 66 13.58 -17.74 -3.83
N GLY A 67 13.37 -17.57 -2.53
CA GLY A 67 14.03 -16.51 -1.77
C GLY A 67 15.56 -16.66 -1.76
N HIS A 68 16.03 -17.89 -1.72
CA HIS A 68 17.47 -18.21 -1.80
C HIS A 68 18.03 -17.97 -3.20
N ALA A 69 17.29 -18.32 -4.26
CA ALA A 69 17.68 -18.05 -5.65
C ALA A 69 17.81 -16.54 -5.92
N VAL A 70 16.85 -15.74 -5.46
CA VAL A 70 16.91 -14.27 -5.55
C VAL A 70 18.10 -13.71 -4.76
N ARG A 71 18.36 -14.22 -3.56
CA ARG A 71 19.54 -13.85 -2.76
C ARG A 71 20.83 -14.18 -3.50
N GLN A 72 20.92 -15.36 -4.12
CA GLN A 72 22.08 -15.77 -4.93
C GLN A 72 22.23 -14.91 -6.19
N PHE A 73 21.14 -14.50 -6.81
CA PHE A 73 21.17 -13.57 -7.95
C PHE A 73 21.88 -12.27 -7.59
N PHE A 74 21.46 -11.61 -6.51
CA PHE A 74 22.11 -10.36 -6.08
C PHE A 74 23.56 -10.58 -5.62
N ALA A 75 23.86 -11.67 -4.90
CA ALA A 75 25.20 -11.99 -4.42
C ALA A 75 26.19 -12.22 -5.58
N ASN A 76 25.73 -12.64 -6.74
CA ASN A 76 26.54 -12.90 -7.92
C ASN A 76 26.59 -11.76 -8.94
N GLY A 77 25.97 -10.61 -8.65
CA GLY A 77 26.06 -9.40 -9.47
C GLY A 77 24.80 -9.01 -10.21
N GLY A 78 23.67 -9.65 -9.91
CA GLY A 78 22.37 -9.21 -10.36
C GLY A 78 21.98 -7.89 -9.69
N THR A 79 21.26 -7.04 -10.41
CA THR A 79 20.86 -5.71 -9.94
C THR A 79 19.38 -5.42 -10.12
N ASP A 80 18.67 -6.21 -10.93
CA ASP A 80 17.29 -5.96 -11.31
C ASP A 80 16.57 -7.28 -11.58
N CYS A 81 15.50 -7.54 -10.84
CA CYS A 81 14.69 -8.71 -11.08
C CYS A 81 13.20 -8.46 -10.77
N TYR A 82 12.36 -9.25 -11.38
CA TYR A 82 10.96 -9.39 -11.04
C TYR A 82 10.74 -10.68 -10.27
N VAL A 83 9.91 -10.62 -9.25
CA VAL A 83 9.51 -11.79 -8.47
C VAL A 83 7.99 -11.92 -8.54
N VAL A 84 7.52 -13.11 -8.87
CA VAL A 84 6.10 -13.46 -8.93
C VAL A 84 5.82 -14.50 -7.86
N ARG A 85 5.04 -14.10 -6.86
CA ARG A 85 4.57 -15.02 -5.82
C ARG A 85 3.46 -15.89 -6.39
N LEU A 86 3.61 -17.20 -6.20
CA LEU A 86 2.61 -18.21 -6.52
C LEU A 86 2.27 -19.01 -5.27
N ALA A 87 1.01 -19.32 -5.07
CA ALA A 87 0.55 -20.26 -4.06
C ALA A 87 -0.84 -20.78 -4.44
N LYS A 88 -1.19 -21.97 -3.97
CA LYS A 88 -2.52 -22.54 -4.12
C LYS A 88 -3.31 -22.36 -2.83
N ASN A 89 -4.57 -21.89 -2.95
CA ASN A 89 -5.50 -21.73 -1.81
C ASN A 89 -5.04 -20.73 -0.73
N ALA A 90 -4.19 -19.77 -1.04
CA ALA A 90 -3.86 -18.70 -0.11
C ALA A 90 -5.09 -17.81 0.16
N LYS A 91 -5.16 -17.22 1.35
CA LYS A 91 -6.31 -16.42 1.80
C LYS A 91 -5.89 -15.06 2.32
N LEU A 92 -6.73 -14.07 2.09
CA LEU A 92 -6.63 -12.75 2.69
C LEU A 92 -7.17 -12.77 4.13
N ALA A 93 -6.45 -12.14 5.04
CA ALA A 93 -6.98 -11.88 6.37
C ALA A 93 -7.99 -10.74 6.32
N THR A 94 -9.11 -10.88 7.02
CA THR A 94 -10.14 -9.85 7.10
C THR A 94 -10.63 -9.67 8.52
N ILE A 95 -11.19 -8.50 8.82
CA ILE A 95 -11.93 -8.23 10.07
C ILE A 95 -13.04 -7.22 9.82
N THR A 96 -14.16 -7.38 10.51
CA THR A 96 -15.27 -6.44 10.47
C THR A 96 -15.20 -5.51 11.69
N LEU A 97 -15.09 -4.22 11.46
CA LEU A 97 -15.18 -3.19 12.48
C LEU A 97 -16.64 -2.80 12.68
N ARG A 98 -17.05 -2.66 13.95
CA ARG A 98 -18.41 -2.30 14.33
C ARG A 98 -18.49 -0.90 14.92
N SER A 99 -19.66 -0.27 14.81
CA SER A 99 -19.91 1.04 15.41
C SER A 99 -20.01 0.98 16.93
N LEU A 100 -19.94 2.14 17.57
CA LEU A 100 -20.13 2.30 19.01
C LEU A 100 -21.62 2.36 19.42
N ALA A 101 -22.55 2.41 18.49
CA ALA A 101 -23.99 2.48 18.80
C ALA A 101 -24.44 1.28 19.62
N GLY A 102 -25.53 1.44 20.42
CA GLY A 102 -26.02 0.42 21.34
C GLY A 102 -26.35 -0.93 20.70
N ALA A 103 -26.71 -0.97 19.43
CA ALA A 103 -26.78 -2.16 18.61
C ALA A 103 -25.58 -2.16 17.63
N ALA A 104 -24.38 -2.39 18.13
CA ALA A 104 -23.13 -2.32 17.36
C ALA A 104 -23.23 -2.93 15.95
N GLN A 105 -23.28 -2.07 14.95
CA GLN A 105 -23.46 -2.45 13.53
C GLN A 105 -22.12 -2.64 12.84
N PRO A 106 -21.98 -3.62 11.93
CA PRO A 106 -20.81 -3.73 11.08
C PRO A 106 -20.76 -2.51 10.13
N VAL A 107 -19.68 -1.73 10.23
CA VAL A 107 -19.54 -0.48 9.48
C VAL A 107 -18.43 -0.53 8.42
N LEU A 108 -17.31 -1.16 8.71
CA LEU A 108 -16.19 -1.31 7.80
C LEU A 108 -15.69 -2.76 7.82
N VAL A 109 -15.24 -3.23 6.67
CA VAL A 109 -14.48 -4.47 6.52
C VAL A 109 -13.06 -4.08 6.15
N ALA A 110 -12.10 -4.45 6.99
CA ALA A 110 -10.69 -4.32 6.68
C ALA A 110 -10.18 -5.65 6.12
N THR A 111 -9.46 -5.58 5.00
CA THR A 111 -8.90 -6.72 4.28
C THR A 111 -7.41 -6.48 4.05
N ALA A 112 -6.57 -7.47 4.30
CA ALA A 112 -5.15 -7.38 3.99
C ALA A 112 -4.93 -7.17 2.49
N LYS A 113 -3.92 -6.40 2.09
CA LYS A 113 -3.59 -6.15 0.68
C LYS A 113 -2.91 -7.33 -0.02
N ALA A 114 -2.50 -8.34 0.74
CA ALA A 114 -1.93 -9.57 0.22
C ALA A 114 -2.29 -10.75 1.12
N GLU A 115 -2.35 -11.92 0.53
CA GLU A 115 -2.61 -13.19 1.20
C GLU A 115 -1.44 -13.56 2.11
N GLY A 116 -1.73 -14.32 3.18
CA GLY A 116 -0.70 -14.93 4.00
C GLY A 116 -0.89 -14.76 5.49
N LEU A 117 -0.19 -15.59 6.25
CA LEU A 117 -0.18 -15.61 7.73
C LEU A 117 0.33 -14.29 8.33
N TRP A 118 1.16 -13.54 7.61
CA TRP A 118 1.70 -12.25 8.06
C TRP A 118 0.60 -11.27 8.46
N ALA A 119 -0.52 -11.35 7.77
CA ALA A 119 -1.64 -10.44 7.97
C ALA A 119 -2.39 -10.69 9.29
N ASN A 120 -2.30 -11.89 9.86
CA ASN A 120 -2.90 -12.22 11.15
C ASN A 120 -2.23 -11.47 12.32
N GLN A 121 -1.08 -10.84 12.07
CA GLN A 121 -0.35 -10.01 13.01
C GLN A 121 -0.56 -8.51 12.78
N VAL A 122 -1.49 -8.14 11.91
CA VAL A 122 -1.84 -6.74 11.67
C VAL A 122 -2.93 -6.33 12.65
N ARG A 123 -2.65 -5.28 13.42
CA ARG A 123 -3.57 -4.67 14.38
C ARG A 123 -4.12 -3.37 13.86
N LEU A 124 -5.35 -3.08 14.24
CA LEU A 124 -6.04 -1.83 13.94
C LEU A 124 -6.42 -1.15 15.26
N GLU A 125 -6.04 0.10 15.41
CA GLU A 125 -6.40 0.95 16.52
C GLU A 125 -7.19 2.15 15.99
N VAL A 126 -8.31 2.44 16.62
CA VAL A 126 -9.21 3.54 16.26
C VAL A 126 -9.24 4.53 17.40
N ASP A 127 -9.10 5.82 17.13
CA ASP A 127 -9.33 6.88 18.10
C ASP A 127 -10.15 8.03 17.51
N TYR A 128 -10.71 8.87 18.38
CA TYR A 128 -11.49 10.06 18.01
C TYR A 128 -10.75 11.35 18.35
N ASN A 129 -9.44 11.30 18.54
CA ASN A 129 -8.60 12.48 18.73
C ASN A 129 -8.39 13.22 17.40
N THR A 130 -9.44 13.80 16.90
CA THR A 130 -9.51 14.44 15.58
C THR A 130 -9.93 15.90 15.69
N LEU A 131 -9.86 16.61 14.58
CA LEU A 131 -10.37 17.99 14.52
C LEU A 131 -11.89 18.06 14.77
N LEU A 132 -12.65 17.02 14.37
CA LEU A 132 -14.07 16.89 14.58
C LEU A 132 -14.36 15.57 15.34
N PRO A 133 -14.16 15.54 16.67
CA PRO A 133 -14.17 14.31 17.47
C PRO A 133 -15.51 13.57 17.45
N HIS A 134 -16.58 14.22 17.04
CA HIS A 134 -17.91 13.63 16.97
C HIS A 134 -18.28 13.11 15.57
N GLU A 135 -17.41 13.33 14.56
CA GLU A 135 -17.69 12.93 13.18
C GLU A 135 -16.60 12.09 12.53
N THR A 136 -15.36 12.42 12.84
CA THR A 136 -14.21 11.80 12.22
C THR A 136 -13.50 10.86 13.20
N PHE A 137 -12.64 10.04 12.67
CA PHE A 137 -11.81 9.13 13.47
C PHE A 137 -10.42 9.01 12.85
N ASN A 138 -9.47 8.57 13.64
CA ASN A 138 -8.16 8.16 13.18
C ASN A 138 -8.10 6.63 13.16
N LEU A 139 -7.38 6.10 12.20
CA LEU A 139 -7.07 4.68 12.08
C LEU A 139 -5.56 4.49 12.06
N LYS A 140 -5.05 3.74 13.01
CA LYS A 140 -3.66 3.31 13.06
C LYS A 140 -3.60 1.82 12.73
N VAL A 141 -2.77 1.49 11.74
CA VAL A 141 -2.52 0.10 11.29
C VAL A 141 -1.11 -0.26 11.71
N ILE A 142 -0.96 -1.35 12.45
CA ILE A 142 0.32 -1.78 13.03
C ILE A 142 0.56 -3.20 12.60
N GLN A 143 1.65 -3.43 11.88
CA GLN A 143 2.13 -4.78 11.59
C GLN A 143 3.17 -5.18 12.65
N GLU A 144 2.94 -6.30 13.30
CA GLU A 144 3.90 -6.93 14.21
C GLU A 144 4.51 -8.18 13.56
N ASP A 145 5.75 -8.48 13.90
CA ASP A 145 6.40 -9.74 13.59
C ASP A 145 7.12 -10.21 14.84
N SER A 146 6.70 -11.36 15.36
CA SER A 146 7.27 -11.97 16.59
C SER A 146 7.32 -10.99 17.78
N GLY A 147 6.30 -10.12 17.91
CA GLY A 147 6.21 -9.13 18.98
C GLY A 147 6.96 -7.83 18.73
N VAL A 148 7.59 -7.67 17.57
CA VAL A 148 8.28 -6.45 17.16
C VAL A 148 7.42 -5.71 16.12
N ILE A 149 7.24 -4.40 16.30
CA ILE A 149 6.55 -3.57 15.31
C ILE A 149 7.47 -3.36 14.10
N VAL A 150 7.07 -3.87 12.95
CA VAL A 150 7.83 -3.77 11.69
C VAL A 150 7.31 -2.67 10.77
N ALA A 151 6.03 -2.32 10.87
CA ALA A 151 5.43 -1.23 10.12
C ALA A 151 4.29 -0.57 10.90
N THR A 152 4.12 0.73 10.72
CA THR A 152 3.01 1.50 11.28
C THR A 152 2.52 2.51 10.26
N GLU A 153 1.22 2.52 10.01
CA GLU A 153 0.54 3.53 9.20
C GLU A 153 -0.46 4.29 10.08
N THR A 154 -0.61 5.58 9.83
CA THR A 154 -1.58 6.40 10.56
C THR A 154 -2.39 7.23 9.58
N HIS A 155 -3.69 7.01 9.57
CA HIS A 155 -4.65 7.70 8.72
C HIS A 155 -5.51 8.62 9.60
N LEU A 156 -5.30 9.92 9.48
CA LEU A 156 -5.92 10.93 10.35
C LEU A 156 -7.21 11.50 9.74
N ASN A 157 -8.15 11.88 10.63
CA ASN A 157 -9.39 12.59 10.28
C ASN A 157 -10.22 11.88 9.19
N LEU A 158 -10.33 10.57 9.27
CA LEU A 158 -11.15 9.78 8.36
C LEU A 158 -12.64 10.05 8.61
N SER A 159 -13.45 9.98 7.55
CA SER A 159 -14.90 10.19 7.59
C SER A 159 -15.63 8.97 7.06
N MET A 160 -16.84 8.73 7.59
CA MET A 160 -17.78 7.75 7.02
C MET A 160 -18.73 8.38 5.99
N ASP A 161 -18.60 9.68 5.70
CA ASP A 161 -19.35 10.38 4.67
C ASP A 161 -18.77 10.08 3.27
N PRO A 162 -19.52 9.43 2.36
CA PRO A 162 -19.02 9.04 1.04
C PRO A 162 -18.58 10.21 0.15
N VAL A 163 -19.06 11.43 0.44
CA VAL A 163 -18.72 12.64 -0.34
C VAL A 163 -17.50 13.37 0.23
N SER A 164 -17.05 12.97 1.42
CA SER A 164 -15.86 13.55 2.02
C SER A 164 -14.58 13.15 1.25
N PRO A 165 -13.65 14.09 1.01
CA PRO A 165 -12.33 13.75 0.46
C PRO A 165 -11.52 12.82 1.38
N ARG A 166 -11.91 12.73 2.66
CA ARG A 166 -11.34 11.84 3.66
C ARG A 166 -12.22 10.62 3.93
N PHE A 167 -13.05 10.22 2.98
CA PHE A 167 -13.87 9.01 3.08
C PHE A 167 -12.97 7.80 3.32
N ALA A 168 -13.18 7.11 4.43
CA ALA A 168 -12.25 6.10 4.92
C ALA A 168 -11.91 5.01 3.89
N PRO A 169 -12.87 4.38 3.19
CA PRO A 169 -12.56 3.35 2.20
C PRO A 169 -11.66 3.85 1.07
N SER A 170 -12.03 4.93 0.41
CA SER A 170 -11.27 5.43 -0.75
C SER A 170 -9.93 6.01 -0.34
N PHE A 171 -9.86 6.69 0.81
CA PHE A 171 -8.61 7.26 1.32
C PHE A 171 -7.61 6.18 1.71
N VAL A 172 -8.01 5.18 2.50
CA VAL A 172 -7.13 4.10 2.95
C VAL A 172 -6.69 3.22 1.78
N LYS A 173 -7.57 2.93 0.82
CA LYS A 173 -7.20 2.17 -0.39
C LYS A 173 -6.03 2.79 -1.15
N GLN A 174 -5.93 4.13 -1.18
CA GLN A 174 -4.87 4.85 -1.87
C GLN A 174 -3.61 5.04 -1.03
N SER A 175 -3.76 5.14 0.30
CA SER A 175 -2.68 5.56 1.20
C SER A 175 -2.07 4.44 2.05
N SER A 176 -2.75 3.30 2.21
CA SER A 176 -2.25 2.17 2.96
C SER A 176 -1.52 1.18 2.05
N GLU A 177 -0.44 0.60 2.55
CA GLU A 177 0.28 -0.52 1.94
C GLU A 177 -0.11 -1.87 2.57
N LEU A 178 -0.80 -1.85 3.72
CA LEU A 178 -1.10 -3.03 4.51
C LEU A 178 -2.53 -3.53 4.34
N ILE A 179 -3.51 -2.61 4.24
CA ILE A 179 -4.93 -2.96 4.21
C ILE A 179 -5.72 -2.18 3.16
N ASP A 180 -6.84 -2.75 2.77
CA ASP A 180 -7.95 -2.06 2.13
C ASP A 180 -9.12 -1.98 3.11
N LEU A 181 -9.94 -0.92 2.98
CA LEU A 181 -11.19 -0.77 3.71
C LEU A 181 -12.35 -0.74 2.73
N GLU A 182 -13.42 -1.41 3.10
CA GLU A 182 -14.70 -1.36 2.39
C GLU A 182 -15.83 -1.07 3.38
N VAL A 183 -16.87 -0.37 2.92
CA VAL A 183 -18.08 -0.20 3.70
C VAL A 183 -18.78 -1.56 3.80
N SER A 184 -19.25 -1.90 4.99
CA SER A 184 -19.99 -3.15 5.18
C SER A 184 -21.20 -3.21 4.26
N SER A 185 -21.43 -4.36 3.63
CA SER A 185 -22.59 -4.60 2.77
C SER A 185 -23.94 -4.46 3.49
N LEU A 186 -23.94 -4.44 4.81
CA LEU A 186 -25.14 -4.21 5.63
C LEU A 186 -25.54 -2.73 5.71
N LEU A 187 -24.65 -1.79 5.35
CA LEU A 187 -24.93 -0.36 5.30
C LEU A 187 -25.64 -0.03 3.98
N THR A 188 -26.89 -0.39 3.86
CA THR A 188 -27.75 -0.12 2.70
C THR A 188 -28.56 1.17 2.88
N PRO A 189 -29.14 1.76 1.81
CA PRO A 189 -30.09 2.86 1.95
C PRO A 189 -31.26 2.54 2.89
N ALA A 190 -31.72 1.29 2.88
CA ALA A 190 -32.77 0.82 3.81
C ALA A 190 -32.30 0.84 5.27
N PHE A 191 -31.04 0.50 5.54
CA PHE A 191 -30.45 0.60 6.87
C PHE A 191 -30.48 2.04 7.39
N TYR A 192 -30.09 3.00 6.56
CA TYR A 192 -30.09 4.43 6.94
C TYR A 192 -31.50 5.01 7.13
N ALA A 193 -32.52 4.42 6.52
CA ALA A 193 -33.91 4.84 6.66
C ALA A 193 -34.54 4.39 7.98
N LEU A 194 -33.97 3.38 8.66
CA LEU A 194 -34.49 2.89 9.93
C LEU A 194 -34.24 3.91 11.05
N ALA A 195 -35.27 4.16 11.84
CA ALA A 195 -35.18 5.02 13.01
C ALA A 195 -34.10 4.50 13.98
N GLY A 196 -33.23 5.39 14.43
CA GLY A 196 -32.10 5.04 15.32
C GLY A 196 -30.80 4.62 14.62
N ASN A 197 -30.80 4.35 13.32
CA ASN A 197 -29.58 4.02 12.57
C ASN A 197 -28.86 5.22 11.98
N SER A 198 -29.50 6.37 11.95
CA SER A 198 -28.86 7.63 11.53
C SER A 198 -29.22 8.72 12.53
N PHE A 199 -28.29 9.65 12.72
CA PHE A 199 -28.57 10.84 13.50
C PHE A 199 -29.12 11.96 12.62
N ASP A 200 -29.94 12.80 13.22
CA ASP A 200 -30.15 14.14 12.69
C ASP A 200 -28.89 14.96 12.99
N GLY A 201 -28.33 15.62 11.99
CA GLY A 201 -27.23 16.53 12.18
C GLY A 201 -27.68 17.74 12.98
N PHE A 202 -26.92 18.09 13.97
CA PHE A 202 -27.21 19.26 14.79
C PHE A 202 -25.92 20.00 15.22
N SER A 203 -26.09 21.27 15.60
CA SER A 203 -25.13 22.07 16.34
C SER A 203 -25.76 22.49 17.66
N GLN A 204 -25.08 22.20 18.76
CA GLN A 204 -25.58 22.45 20.11
C GLN A 204 -24.63 23.37 20.88
N SER A 205 -25.15 24.25 21.72
CA SER A 205 -24.33 25.11 22.57
C SER A 205 -23.50 24.29 23.55
N ARG A 206 -22.26 24.74 23.78
CA ARG A 206 -21.26 24.12 24.66
C ARG A 206 -21.76 23.85 26.07
N ARG A 207 -22.61 24.73 26.60
CA ARG A 207 -23.23 24.66 27.91
C ARG A 207 -24.59 25.38 27.92
N PRO A 208 -25.39 25.29 29.00
CA PRO A 208 -26.57 26.08 29.13
C PRO A 208 -26.30 27.59 29.06
N LEU A 209 -27.12 28.29 28.35
CA LEU A 209 -26.94 29.71 28.07
C LEU A 209 -27.23 30.58 29.30
N ASP A 210 -28.21 30.17 30.11
CA ASP A 210 -28.60 30.92 31.33
C ASP A 210 -29.37 30.02 32.31
N ALA A 211 -29.38 30.43 33.59
CA ALA A 211 -30.04 29.68 34.64
C ALA A 211 -31.56 29.75 34.62
N THR A 212 -32.14 30.82 34.08
CA THR A 212 -33.59 30.99 33.96
C THR A 212 -33.99 31.37 32.54
N LEU A 213 -35.20 30.97 32.16
CA LEU A 213 -35.76 31.26 30.85
C LEU A 213 -35.95 32.76 30.60
N ALA A 214 -36.41 33.49 31.60
CA ALA A 214 -36.68 34.93 31.49
C ALA A 214 -35.36 35.71 31.31
N THR A 215 -34.30 35.32 32.02
CA THR A 215 -32.99 35.96 31.90
C THR A 215 -32.34 35.62 30.54
N ALA A 216 -32.51 34.41 30.03
CA ALA A 216 -32.00 34.05 28.70
C ALA A 216 -32.63 34.89 27.57
N VAL A 217 -33.96 35.11 27.62
CA VAL A 217 -34.67 35.99 26.68
C VAL A 217 -34.15 37.42 26.76
N THR A 218 -34.05 37.99 27.98
CA THR A 218 -33.58 39.37 28.19
C THR A 218 -32.15 39.54 27.71
N THR A 219 -31.26 38.65 28.08
CA THR A 219 -29.83 38.69 27.72
C THR A 219 -29.67 38.60 26.20
N LEU A 220 -30.34 37.69 25.53
CA LEU A 220 -30.29 37.54 24.07
C LEU A 220 -30.77 38.82 23.36
N ASN A 221 -31.87 39.40 23.82
CA ASN A 221 -32.39 40.66 23.28
C ASN A 221 -31.40 41.81 23.47
N GLN A 222 -30.73 41.91 24.64
CA GLN A 222 -29.72 42.94 24.90
C GLN A 222 -28.46 42.76 24.02
N LEU A 223 -28.05 41.55 23.66
CA LEU A 223 -26.95 41.30 22.77
C LEU A 223 -27.24 41.71 21.33
N ILE A 224 -28.42 41.38 20.86
CA ILE A 224 -28.87 41.72 19.49
C ILE A 224 -29.16 43.21 19.35
N THR A 225 -29.80 43.78 20.34
CA THR A 225 -30.14 45.21 20.42
C THR A 225 -29.60 45.80 21.72
N PRO A 226 -28.29 46.13 21.79
CA PRO A 226 -27.71 46.65 22.99
C PRO A 226 -28.38 47.96 23.44
N PRO A 227 -28.62 48.15 24.77
CA PRO A 227 -29.15 49.42 25.26
C PRO A 227 -28.17 50.54 24.99
N VAL A 228 -28.68 51.73 24.63
CA VAL A 228 -27.86 52.91 24.45
C VAL A 228 -27.27 53.33 25.82
N PRO A 229 -25.92 53.35 26.00
CA PRO A 229 -25.34 53.67 27.29
C PRO A 229 -25.53 55.15 27.61
N VAL A 230 -25.71 55.44 28.90
CA VAL A 230 -25.67 56.81 29.42
C VAL A 230 -24.18 57.19 29.47
N LEU A 231 -23.83 58.31 28.80
CA LEU A 231 -22.43 58.80 28.70
C LEU A 231 -21.68 58.72 30.05
N PRO A 232 -20.39 58.34 30.08
CA PRO A 232 -19.38 58.40 28.97
C PRO A 232 -18.95 57.07 28.29
N ALA A 233 -19.67 55.99 28.47
CA ALA A 233 -19.25 54.71 27.89
C ALA A 233 -19.72 54.56 26.42
N LEU A 234 -18.87 54.03 25.55
CA LEU A 234 -19.27 53.69 24.18
C LEU A 234 -20.28 52.53 24.20
N PRO A 235 -21.27 52.49 23.28
CA PRO A 235 -22.17 51.38 23.17
C PRO A 235 -21.42 50.12 22.80
N ALA A 236 -21.74 49.01 23.45
CA ALA A 236 -21.22 47.71 23.04
C ALA A 236 -21.68 47.41 21.59
N PRO A 237 -20.81 46.91 20.75
CA PRO A 237 -21.21 46.56 19.38
C PRO A 237 -22.28 45.46 19.39
N ALA A 238 -23.32 45.66 18.57
CA ALA A 238 -24.36 44.66 18.43
C ALA A 238 -23.76 43.32 17.94
N GLN A 239 -24.19 42.23 18.51
CA GLN A 239 -23.83 40.87 18.09
C GLN A 239 -25.03 40.26 17.42
N THR A 240 -24.99 40.17 16.08
CA THR A 240 -26.23 39.87 15.30
C THR A 240 -26.06 38.82 14.24
N SER A 241 -24.85 38.28 14.04
CA SER A 241 -24.58 37.46 12.89
C SER A 241 -23.81 36.19 13.20
N PHE A 242 -24.03 35.12 12.46
CA PHE A 242 -23.21 33.94 12.41
C PHE A 242 -23.32 33.28 11.03
N MET A 243 -22.36 32.43 10.66
CA MET A 243 -22.44 31.64 9.43
C MET A 243 -23.02 30.27 9.75
N ILE A 244 -23.85 29.74 8.85
CA ILE A 244 -24.42 28.39 8.95
C ILE A 244 -24.28 27.64 7.63
N SER A 245 -23.92 26.38 7.70
CA SER A 245 -23.97 25.39 6.60
C SER A 245 -24.82 24.22 7.06
N VAL A 246 -25.78 23.84 6.24
CA VAL A 246 -26.67 22.71 6.51
C VAL A 246 -26.51 21.69 5.39
N ASN A 247 -26.40 20.42 5.74
CA ASN A 247 -26.26 19.30 4.80
C ASN A 247 -25.09 19.49 3.80
N GLY A 248 -24.03 20.19 4.21
CA GLY A 248 -22.85 20.45 3.37
C GLY A 248 -23.05 21.55 2.33
N SER A 249 -24.11 22.37 2.44
CA SER A 249 -24.28 23.58 1.62
C SER A 249 -23.16 24.59 1.88
N ALA A 250 -22.94 25.50 0.93
CA ALA A 250 -22.05 26.63 1.17
C ALA A 250 -22.53 27.44 2.39
N PRO A 251 -21.61 27.94 3.25
CA PRO A 251 -21.98 28.73 4.43
C PRO A 251 -22.80 29.95 4.05
N GLN A 252 -23.92 30.15 4.75
CA GLN A 252 -24.82 31.28 4.59
C GLN A 252 -24.80 32.19 5.81
N LEU A 253 -24.84 33.51 5.60
CA LEU A 253 -24.85 34.47 6.68
C LEU A 253 -26.28 34.60 7.27
N VAL A 254 -26.40 34.21 8.53
CA VAL A 254 -27.63 34.48 9.31
C VAL A 254 -27.49 35.87 9.96
N ASN A 255 -28.48 36.70 9.76
CA ASN A 255 -28.52 38.06 10.35
C ASN A 255 -29.77 38.23 11.21
N LEU A 256 -29.58 38.52 12.49
CA LEU A 256 -30.61 38.68 13.49
C LEU A 256 -31.01 40.16 13.68
N THR A 257 -30.46 41.10 12.91
CA THR A 257 -30.77 42.52 12.99
C THR A 257 -32.24 42.74 12.71
N GLY A 258 -32.86 43.59 13.57
CA GLY A 258 -34.27 43.99 13.38
C GLY A 258 -35.30 42.87 13.65
N TRP A 259 -34.94 41.86 14.45
CA TRP A 259 -35.95 40.93 14.90
C TRP A 259 -36.90 41.57 15.92
N ALA A 260 -38.16 41.18 15.94
CA ALA A 260 -39.10 41.62 16.99
C ALA A 260 -38.64 41.04 18.32
N VAL A 261 -38.58 41.87 19.36
CA VAL A 261 -38.12 41.46 20.69
C VAL A 261 -39.02 40.34 21.22
N PRO A 262 -38.60 39.07 21.27
CA PRO A 262 -39.45 38.01 21.75
C PRO A 262 -39.58 38.05 23.27
N ALA A 263 -40.77 37.70 23.75
CA ALA A 263 -41.08 37.66 25.18
C ALA A 263 -41.06 36.25 25.77
N THR A 264 -41.05 35.24 24.93
CA THR A 264 -41.06 33.84 25.35
C THR A 264 -40.00 33.04 24.58
N VAL A 265 -39.57 31.89 25.13
CA VAL A 265 -38.64 31.01 24.47
C VAL A 265 -39.15 30.49 23.13
N GLY A 266 -40.42 30.10 23.06
CA GLY A 266 -41.01 29.65 21.78
C GLY A 266 -41.01 30.72 20.69
N GLN A 267 -41.09 32.01 21.06
CA GLN A 267 -40.94 33.13 20.12
C GLN A 267 -39.47 33.25 19.68
N ILE A 268 -38.49 33.04 20.57
CA ILE A 268 -37.07 33.05 20.21
C ILE A 268 -36.78 31.88 19.25
N GLU A 269 -37.25 30.69 19.57
CA GLU A 269 -37.09 29.50 18.71
C GLU A 269 -37.67 29.74 17.30
N SER A 270 -38.87 30.29 17.25
CA SER A 270 -39.57 30.57 16.00
C SER A 270 -38.85 31.63 15.16
N GLU A 271 -38.43 32.73 15.78
CA GLU A 271 -37.74 33.81 15.11
C GLU A 271 -36.33 33.39 14.66
N LEU A 272 -35.60 32.69 15.51
CA LEU A 272 -34.27 32.15 15.16
C LEU A 272 -34.37 31.18 13.98
N LYS A 273 -35.37 30.28 14.02
CA LYS A 273 -35.65 29.38 12.90
C LYS A 273 -35.98 30.17 11.63
N ALA A 274 -36.85 31.14 11.68
CA ALA A 274 -37.23 31.93 10.52
C ALA A 274 -36.05 32.67 9.89
N ARG A 275 -35.15 33.24 10.70
CA ARG A 275 -33.94 33.91 10.22
C ARG A 275 -32.91 32.95 9.60
N ILE A 276 -32.76 31.78 10.19
CA ILE A 276 -31.87 30.73 9.65
C ILE A 276 -32.46 30.21 8.33
N ASP A 277 -33.77 29.88 8.30
CA ASP A 277 -34.39 29.37 7.07
C ASP A 277 -34.35 30.42 5.94
N ALA A 278 -34.54 31.70 6.26
CA ALA A 278 -34.40 32.78 5.28
C ALA A 278 -32.99 32.88 4.69
N ALA A 279 -31.97 32.73 5.51
CA ALA A 279 -30.60 32.68 5.03
C ALA A 279 -30.34 31.42 4.15
N LEU A 280 -30.89 30.29 4.54
CA LEU A 280 -30.73 29.01 3.84
C LEU A 280 -31.53 28.92 2.52
N MET A 281 -32.46 29.84 2.26
CA MET A 281 -33.11 29.95 0.94
C MET A 281 -32.10 30.22 -0.19
N ASN A 282 -30.97 30.82 0.14
CA ASN A 282 -29.88 31.05 -0.81
C ASN A 282 -28.95 29.83 -0.99
N ALA A 283 -29.15 28.77 -0.21
CA ALA A 283 -28.39 27.53 -0.35
C ALA A 283 -28.94 26.69 -1.52
N SER A 284 -28.08 25.91 -2.15
CA SER A 284 -28.48 25.00 -3.23
C SER A 284 -28.09 23.55 -2.86
N PRO A 285 -29.06 22.63 -2.63
CA PRO A 285 -30.49 22.86 -2.55
C PRO A 285 -30.93 23.67 -1.31
N VAL A 286 -32.13 24.25 -1.33
CA VAL A 286 -32.69 24.98 -0.19
C VAL A 286 -32.82 24.06 1.02
N GLN A 287 -32.37 24.54 2.18
CA GLN A 287 -32.35 23.80 3.44
C GLN A 287 -33.26 24.45 4.48
N THR A 288 -33.63 23.68 5.49
CA THR A 288 -34.38 24.14 6.65
C THR A 288 -33.85 23.54 7.94
N VAL A 289 -34.10 24.21 9.07
CA VAL A 289 -33.69 23.74 10.39
C VAL A 289 -34.82 23.80 11.41
N ALA A 290 -34.62 23.08 12.52
CA ALA A 290 -35.36 23.35 13.77
C ALA A 290 -34.38 23.97 14.77
N ALA A 291 -34.83 24.96 15.51
CA ALA A 291 -34.09 25.57 16.63
C ALA A 291 -34.89 25.34 17.91
N THR A 292 -34.25 24.78 18.94
CA THR A 292 -34.88 24.44 20.21
C THR A 292 -34.03 24.87 21.39
N PHE A 293 -34.69 25.37 22.44
CA PHE A 293 -34.09 25.63 23.74
C PHE A 293 -34.55 24.58 24.75
N SER A 294 -33.75 23.58 24.98
CA SER A 294 -34.08 22.50 25.90
C SER A 294 -33.64 22.81 27.32
N PRO A 295 -34.55 22.72 28.33
CA PRO A 295 -34.18 22.98 29.71
C PRO A 295 -33.23 21.92 30.27
N VAL A 296 -32.24 22.37 31.01
CA VAL A 296 -31.32 21.56 31.78
C VAL A 296 -31.49 21.89 33.26
N ALA A 297 -32.06 20.99 34.01
CA ALA A 297 -32.53 21.17 35.39
C ALA A 297 -31.68 22.13 36.22
N SER A 298 -32.24 23.27 36.63
CA SER A 298 -31.65 24.33 37.46
C SER A 298 -30.43 25.08 36.85
N LEU A 299 -30.01 24.74 35.62
CA LEU A 299 -28.79 25.30 35.02
C LEU A 299 -29.04 26.16 33.78
N GLY A 300 -30.24 26.20 33.28
CA GLY A 300 -30.58 26.97 32.09
C GLY A 300 -31.07 26.15 30.90
N HIS A 301 -30.81 26.67 29.72
CA HIS A 301 -31.32 26.04 28.47
C HIS A 301 -30.20 25.87 27.48
N ILE A 302 -30.16 24.71 26.85
CA ILE A 302 -29.24 24.40 25.75
C ILE A 302 -29.93 24.71 24.42
N LEU A 303 -29.27 25.55 23.64
CA LEU A 303 -29.71 25.82 22.26
C LEU A 303 -29.20 24.69 21.35
N THR A 304 -30.13 24.11 20.61
CA THR A 304 -29.83 23.10 19.58
C THR A 304 -30.45 23.52 18.25
N ILE A 305 -29.66 23.52 17.20
CA ILE A 305 -30.04 23.74 15.82
C ILE A 305 -29.89 22.43 15.06
N THR A 306 -31.01 21.88 14.58
CA THR A 306 -31.06 20.57 13.93
C THR A 306 -31.43 20.70 12.47
N ALA A 307 -30.77 19.99 11.58
CA ALA A 307 -31.14 19.93 10.17
C ALA A 307 -32.51 19.24 10.00
N SER A 308 -33.40 19.84 9.26
CA SER A 308 -34.77 19.33 9.06
C SER A 308 -34.96 18.60 7.73
N SER A 309 -34.03 18.75 6.78
CA SER A 309 -34.13 18.20 5.43
C SER A 309 -32.80 17.73 4.90
N GLY A 310 -32.82 16.91 3.84
CA GLY A 310 -31.66 16.42 3.13
C GLY A 310 -31.18 15.04 3.56
N ASP A 311 -30.47 14.36 2.66
CA ASP A 311 -29.91 13.02 2.89
C ASP A 311 -28.70 13.03 3.84
N ARG A 312 -27.98 14.13 3.87
CA ARG A 312 -26.83 14.39 4.75
C ARG A 312 -27.24 15.35 5.83
N LYS A 313 -27.76 14.86 6.90
CA LYS A 313 -28.18 15.69 8.01
C LYS A 313 -26.96 16.17 8.80
N SER A 314 -26.54 17.39 8.55
CA SER A 314 -25.44 18.06 9.27
C SER A 314 -25.73 19.54 9.44
N VAL A 315 -25.32 20.11 10.57
CA VAL A 315 -25.32 21.55 10.83
C VAL A 315 -23.94 21.96 11.28
N ARG A 316 -23.41 23.00 10.62
CA ARG A 316 -22.13 23.61 10.95
C ARG A 316 -22.34 25.11 11.20
N ILE A 317 -21.85 25.58 12.31
CA ILE A 317 -21.88 27.00 12.65
C ILE A 317 -20.45 27.49 12.76
N THR A 318 -20.18 28.61 12.10
CA THR A 318 -18.90 29.28 12.14
C THR A 318 -19.08 30.76 12.38
N ARG A 319 -17.99 31.43 12.72
CA ARG A 319 -18.01 32.87 12.99
C ARG A 319 -18.40 33.68 11.78
N ALA A 320 -19.20 34.73 12.01
CA ALA A 320 -19.37 35.79 11.04
C ALA A 320 -18.13 36.71 11.01
N GLY A 321 -17.87 37.34 9.89
CA GLY A 321 -16.76 38.28 9.75
C GLY A 321 -16.91 39.54 10.62
N THR A 322 -18.16 39.95 10.92
CA THR A 322 -18.50 41.12 11.75
C THR A 322 -19.71 40.80 12.60
N GLN A 323 -19.81 41.44 13.75
CA GLN A 323 -20.96 41.34 14.68
C GLN A 323 -21.31 39.87 15.02
N ASP A 324 -20.30 39.05 15.22
CA ASP A 324 -20.46 37.63 15.49
C ASP A 324 -21.14 37.35 16.83
N ILE A 325 -22.20 36.54 16.83
CA ILE A 325 -22.90 36.09 18.03
C ILE A 325 -22.64 34.57 18.31
N SER A 326 -21.99 33.85 17.40
CA SER A 326 -21.77 32.41 17.57
C SER A 326 -20.98 32.11 18.84
N ALA A 327 -19.99 32.93 19.15
CA ALA A 327 -19.18 32.82 20.37
C ALA A 327 -20.01 32.98 21.66
N THR A 328 -20.94 33.93 21.68
CA THR A 328 -21.84 34.16 22.80
C THR A 328 -22.89 33.09 22.95
N LEU A 329 -23.42 32.56 21.84
CA LEU A 329 -24.32 31.44 21.83
C LEU A 329 -23.58 30.10 22.04
N MET A 330 -22.24 30.14 22.04
CA MET A 330 -21.38 28.95 22.23
C MET A 330 -21.70 27.82 21.21
N LEU A 331 -22.10 28.22 20.02
CA LEU A 331 -22.40 27.33 18.89
C LEU A 331 -21.19 27.20 17.96
N GLY A 332 -21.10 26.05 17.32
CA GLY A 332 -20.01 25.74 16.40
C GLY A 332 -18.82 25.09 17.10
N HIS A 333 -18.14 24.23 16.36
CA HIS A 333 -16.99 23.47 16.85
C HIS A 333 -15.87 24.37 17.41
N ASP A 334 -15.59 25.49 16.75
CA ASP A 334 -14.57 26.46 17.15
C ASP A 334 -14.89 27.17 18.48
N GLN A 335 -16.15 27.18 18.88
CA GLN A 335 -16.62 27.73 20.16
C GLN A 335 -16.81 26.63 21.22
N GLY A 336 -16.36 25.42 20.94
CA GLY A 336 -16.53 24.26 21.80
C GLY A 336 -17.94 23.67 21.77
N GLY A 337 -18.78 24.11 20.86
CA GLY A 337 -20.11 23.56 20.62
C GLY A 337 -20.07 22.10 20.17
N TYR A 338 -21.14 21.39 20.37
CA TYR A 338 -21.29 19.99 20.03
C TYR A 338 -21.98 19.86 18.69
N GLU A 339 -21.23 19.41 17.69
CA GLU A 339 -21.75 19.23 16.33
C GLU A 339 -21.67 17.78 15.92
N THR A 340 -22.74 17.27 15.31
CA THR A 340 -22.82 15.91 14.78
C THR A 340 -23.35 15.92 13.36
N ALA A 341 -23.11 14.82 12.66
CA ALA A 341 -23.68 14.56 11.35
C ALA A 341 -24.26 13.15 11.27
N ARG A 342 -25.02 12.90 10.23
CA ARG A 342 -25.70 11.61 9.98
C ARG A 342 -24.80 10.42 10.13
N PHE A 343 -23.56 10.53 9.68
CA PHE A 343 -22.59 9.42 9.68
C PHE A 343 -21.76 9.30 10.96
N SER A 344 -22.00 10.17 11.95
CA SER A 344 -21.23 10.19 13.20
C SER A 344 -21.29 8.88 14.00
N ASN A 345 -22.45 8.22 14.01
CA ASN A 345 -22.65 6.95 14.70
C ASN A 345 -22.18 5.73 13.92
N LEU A 346 -21.79 5.89 12.65
CA LEU A 346 -21.27 4.82 11.79
C LEU A 346 -19.74 4.71 11.82
N ARG A 347 -19.07 5.54 12.63
CA ARG A 347 -17.64 5.39 12.84
C ARG A 347 -17.35 4.06 13.52
N PRO A 348 -16.22 3.42 13.21
CA PRO A 348 -15.77 2.26 13.96
C PRO A 348 -15.56 2.62 15.42
N ALA A 349 -15.91 1.73 16.33
CA ALA A 349 -15.71 1.95 17.76
C ALA A 349 -14.24 2.17 18.10
N PRO A 350 -13.92 3.11 18.97
CA PRO A 350 -12.53 3.43 19.28
C PRO A 350 -11.91 2.38 20.19
N THR A 351 -10.60 2.24 20.09
CA THR A 351 -9.79 1.35 20.93
C THR A 351 -9.53 2.00 22.30
N ALA A 352 -10.59 2.22 23.04
CA ALA A 352 -10.56 2.86 24.36
C ALA A 352 -11.78 2.48 25.18
N THR A 353 -11.72 2.64 26.49
CA THR A 353 -12.91 2.65 27.34
C THR A 353 -13.41 4.07 27.45
N LEU A 354 -14.65 4.30 27.06
CA LEU A 354 -15.24 5.63 27.04
C LEU A 354 -16.08 5.88 28.29
N PHE A 355 -15.84 7.01 28.92
CA PHE A 355 -16.80 7.66 29.79
C PHE A 355 -17.54 8.71 28.98
N ASN A 356 -18.78 8.41 28.64
CA ASN A 356 -19.57 9.22 27.73
C ASN A 356 -20.56 10.06 28.54
N ILE A 357 -20.31 11.37 28.59
CA ILE A 357 -21.14 12.33 29.34
C ILE A 357 -22.41 12.71 28.59
N GLY A 358 -22.49 12.42 27.31
CA GLY A 358 -23.69 12.64 26.52
C GLY A 358 -23.82 11.52 25.51
N ALA A 359 -24.91 10.81 25.53
CA ALA A 359 -25.28 10.09 24.32
C ALA A 359 -25.47 11.16 23.24
N LEU A 360 -24.91 10.89 22.08
CA LEU A 360 -25.06 11.73 20.90
C LEU A 360 -26.55 12.14 20.75
N GLY A 361 -26.82 13.45 20.90
CA GLY A 361 -28.16 13.99 20.69
C GLY A 361 -29.15 13.93 21.89
N ALA A 362 -28.77 13.36 23.04
CA ALA A 362 -29.73 13.28 24.15
C ALA A 362 -29.44 14.31 25.25
N VAL A 363 -30.18 15.39 25.26
CA VAL A 363 -30.27 16.37 26.37
C VAL A 363 -30.56 15.68 27.71
N THR A 364 -31.24 14.54 27.69
CA THR A 364 -31.55 13.73 28.88
C THR A 364 -30.34 13.23 29.63
N ASN A 365 -29.25 12.90 28.97
CA ASN A 365 -28.03 12.45 29.63
C ASN A 365 -27.24 13.64 30.24
N LEU A 366 -27.31 14.77 29.60
CA LEU A 366 -26.79 16.03 30.16
C LEU A 366 -27.57 16.43 31.43
N ASN A 367 -28.88 16.24 31.44
CA ASN A 367 -29.70 16.45 32.65
C ASN A 367 -29.33 15.50 33.79
N ALA A 368 -29.06 14.21 33.49
CA ALA A 368 -28.66 13.27 34.52
C ALA A 368 -27.33 13.62 35.18
N LEU A 369 -26.35 14.11 34.41
CA LEU A 369 -25.07 14.59 34.93
C LEU A 369 -25.19 15.84 35.81
N THR A 370 -26.13 16.73 35.49
CA THR A 370 -26.33 17.96 36.24
C THR A 370 -27.13 17.74 37.52
N ALA A 371 -27.92 16.69 37.61
CA ALA A 371 -28.62 16.31 38.81
C ALA A 371 -27.68 15.68 39.87
N LEU A 372 -26.46 15.30 39.49
CA LEU A 372 -25.45 14.83 40.41
C LEU A 372 -24.68 16.01 40.98
N ALA A 373 -24.86 16.25 42.29
CA ALA A 373 -24.04 17.19 43.01
C ALA A 373 -22.59 16.82 42.83
N GLN A 374 -21.72 17.77 42.51
CA GLN A 374 -20.28 17.52 42.28
C GLN A 374 -19.58 16.91 43.45
N SER A 375 -20.08 17.18 44.65
CA SER A 375 -19.65 16.58 45.89
C SER A 375 -19.81 15.05 45.88
N ALA A 376 -20.63 14.49 44.99
CA ALA A 376 -20.81 13.06 44.86
C ALA A 376 -19.82 12.38 43.87
N PHE A 377 -19.27 13.12 42.91
CA PHE A 377 -18.30 12.59 41.96
C PHE A 377 -16.86 12.83 42.44
N THR A 378 -16.44 12.01 43.39
CA THR A 378 -15.16 12.19 44.09
C THR A 378 -14.10 11.17 43.66
N GLN A 379 -14.46 10.15 42.91
CA GLN A 379 -13.56 9.09 42.55
C GLN A 379 -13.96 8.43 41.21
N ILE A 380 -12.96 8.07 40.42
CA ILE A 380 -13.05 7.16 39.30
C ILE A 380 -12.12 5.97 39.56
N THR A 381 -12.61 4.75 39.31
CA THR A 381 -11.79 3.54 39.47
C THR A 381 -11.49 2.97 38.08
N ILE A 382 -10.22 2.73 37.79
CA ILE A 382 -9.75 2.25 36.48
C ILE A 382 -8.93 0.99 36.70
N GLY A 383 -9.38 -0.16 36.16
CA GLY A 383 -8.69 -1.43 36.33
C GLY A 383 -8.49 -1.85 37.78
N GLY A 384 -9.44 -1.49 38.67
CA GLY A 384 -9.38 -1.76 40.11
C GLY A 384 -8.58 -0.71 40.93
N ILE A 385 -7.96 0.27 40.28
CA ILE A 385 -7.21 1.32 40.97
C ILE A 385 -8.09 2.54 41.11
N ALA A 386 -8.33 2.98 42.33
CA ALA A 386 -9.11 4.16 42.67
C ALA A 386 -8.29 5.43 42.41
N VAL A 387 -8.85 6.36 41.63
CA VAL A 387 -8.29 7.70 41.39
C VAL A 387 -9.19 8.72 42.04
N PRO A 388 -8.75 9.31 43.16
CA PRO A 388 -9.52 10.37 43.83
C PRO A 388 -9.47 11.66 43.01
N LEU A 389 -10.64 12.25 42.76
CA LEU A 389 -10.82 13.51 42.01
C LEU A 389 -10.91 14.75 42.92
N ASN A 390 -10.93 14.50 44.23
CA ASN A 390 -11.09 15.55 45.24
C ASN A 390 -9.78 15.93 45.95
N VAL A 391 -8.63 15.69 45.33
CA VAL A 391 -7.31 15.96 45.86
C VAL A 391 -6.73 17.24 45.22
N ALA A 392 -6.04 18.08 46.01
CA ALA A 392 -5.32 19.22 45.47
C ALA A 392 -4.34 18.83 44.34
N PRO A 393 -4.04 19.67 43.36
CA PRO A 393 -4.50 21.08 43.29
C PRO A 393 -5.85 21.30 42.63
N ASP A 394 -6.40 20.26 41.96
CA ASP A 394 -7.59 20.39 41.12
C ASP A 394 -8.93 20.19 41.88
N LYS A 395 -8.83 19.87 43.17
CA LYS A 395 -9.97 19.65 44.08
C LYS A 395 -11.07 20.70 43.96
N THR A 396 -10.70 21.98 44.01
CA THR A 396 -11.63 23.08 43.96
C THR A 396 -12.38 23.18 42.64
N ILE A 397 -11.81 22.70 41.57
CA ILE A 397 -12.38 22.81 40.23
C ILE A 397 -13.34 21.66 39.98
N VAL A 398 -13.07 20.48 40.51
CA VAL A 398 -13.90 19.31 40.31
C VAL A 398 -15.01 19.14 41.33
N THR A 399 -14.80 19.59 42.58
CA THR A 399 -15.68 19.24 43.71
C THR A 399 -16.42 20.40 44.39
N THR A 400 -16.15 21.66 44.07
CA THR A 400 -16.88 22.77 44.71
C THR A 400 -18.26 22.99 44.11
N ALA A 401 -19.21 23.42 44.94
CA ALA A 401 -20.56 23.67 44.50
C ALA A 401 -20.67 24.77 43.41
N ALA A 402 -19.76 25.77 43.46
CA ALA A 402 -19.64 26.76 42.38
C ALA A 402 -19.11 26.16 41.07
N ALA A 403 -18.51 24.99 41.12
CA ALA A 403 -17.95 24.31 40.00
C ALA A 403 -18.86 23.18 39.52
N GLN A 404 -20.02 23.48 39.04
CA GLN A 404 -20.82 22.48 38.34
C GLN A 404 -20.09 22.04 37.06
N LEU A 405 -20.38 20.81 36.62
CA LEU A 405 -19.64 20.20 35.50
C LEU A 405 -19.56 21.05 34.23
N TRP A 406 -20.44 21.96 33.99
CA TRP A 406 -20.50 22.79 32.83
C TRP A 406 -20.69 24.25 33.00
N HIS A 407 -20.70 24.72 34.19
CA HIS A 407 -21.06 26.09 34.41
C HIS A 407 -20.23 26.72 35.54
N ARG A 408 -19.65 27.86 35.30
CA ARG A 408 -19.22 28.76 36.36
C ARG A 408 -20.42 29.55 36.85
N SER A 409 -20.43 29.89 38.07
CA SER A 409 -21.44 30.65 38.78
C SER A 409 -21.71 32.03 38.22
N ALA A 410 -21.93 32.27 37.00
CA ALA A 410 -22.19 33.57 36.52
C ALA A 410 -23.45 33.64 35.67
N VAL A 411 -24.09 34.72 35.73
CA VAL A 411 -25.37 35.03 35.09
C VAL A 411 -25.08 35.50 33.67
N GLY A 412 -25.81 34.97 32.72
CA GLY A 412 -25.82 35.44 31.35
C GLY A 412 -24.89 34.75 30.36
N PHE A 413 -25.10 34.99 29.08
CA PHE A 413 -24.45 34.36 27.96
C PHE A 413 -22.95 34.61 27.88
N ASN A 414 -22.45 35.65 28.50
CA ASN A 414 -21.08 36.12 28.31
C ASN A 414 -20.25 36.00 29.56
N THR A 415 -20.52 35.06 30.40
CA THR A 415 -19.76 34.92 31.61
C THR A 415 -18.58 34.02 31.44
N SER A 416 -17.47 34.70 31.35
CA SER A 416 -16.12 34.23 31.46
C SER A 416 -15.84 32.84 30.84
N SER A 417 -15.22 32.90 29.77
CA SER A 417 -14.32 31.95 29.23
C SER A 417 -13.21 31.53 30.19
N GLY A 418 -13.42 30.69 31.10
CA GLY A 418 -12.31 30.02 31.77
C GLY A 418 -12.18 28.59 31.30
N ASP A 419 -11.02 28.00 31.43
CA ASP A 419 -10.71 26.61 31.05
C ASP A 419 -11.61 25.56 31.75
N ASN A 420 -12.43 26.00 32.71
CA ASN A 420 -13.32 25.13 33.49
C ASN A 420 -14.80 25.34 33.18
N ASP A 421 -15.10 26.11 32.17
CA ASP A 421 -16.43 26.62 31.90
C ASP A 421 -17.21 25.69 30.95
N GLY A 422 -17.28 24.45 31.24
CA GLY A 422 -18.06 23.52 30.48
C GLY A 422 -17.71 22.06 30.76
N VAL A 423 -18.45 21.14 30.17
CA VAL A 423 -18.24 19.71 30.35
C VAL A 423 -16.89 19.28 29.85
N ARG A 424 -16.52 19.71 28.65
CA ARG A 424 -15.26 19.33 27.99
C ARG A 424 -14.05 19.77 28.79
N GLU A 425 -14.09 21.00 29.32
CA GLU A 425 -13.04 21.60 30.17
C GLU A 425 -12.92 20.80 31.48
N LYS A 426 -14.03 20.41 32.09
CA LYS A 426 -14.04 19.54 33.27
C LYS A 426 -13.46 18.17 33.04
N LEU A 427 -13.78 17.55 31.86
CA LEU A 427 -13.18 16.29 31.45
C LEU A 427 -11.67 16.40 31.26
N GLN A 428 -11.16 17.52 30.79
CA GLN A 428 -9.72 17.76 30.66
C GLN A 428 -9.05 17.75 32.04
N ILE A 429 -9.68 18.35 33.05
CA ILE A 429 -9.18 18.32 34.42
C ILE A 429 -9.17 16.88 34.96
N ILE A 430 -10.25 16.12 34.74
CA ILE A 430 -10.30 14.73 35.14
C ILE A 430 -9.22 13.90 34.44
N ALA A 431 -9.03 14.12 33.15
CA ALA A 431 -7.97 13.45 32.38
C ALA A 431 -6.57 13.78 32.92
N LYS A 432 -6.33 15.06 33.30
CA LYS A 432 -5.07 15.49 33.92
C LYS A 432 -4.81 14.77 35.26
N VAL A 433 -5.84 14.67 36.12
CA VAL A 433 -5.73 13.95 37.40
C VAL A 433 -5.44 12.46 37.20
N ILE A 434 -6.13 11.81 36.23
CA ILE A 434 -5.88 10.41 35.87
C ILE A 434 -4.43 10.24 35.38
N ASN A 435 -3.99 11.09 34.46
CA ASN A 435 -2.65 10.99 33.88
C ASN A 435 -1.52 11.29 34.90
N ALA A 436 -1.81 12.03 35.96
CA ALA A 436 -0.87 12.29 37.05
C ALA A 436 -0.70 11.09 38.02
N ASN A 437 -1.57 10.12 37.98
CA ASN A 437 -1.50 8.96 38.84
C ASN A 437 -0.51 7.91 38.32
N ALA A 438 0.66 7.84 38.98
CA ALA A 438 1.75 6.96 38.57
C ALA A 438 1.45 5.44 38.74
N ALA A 439 0.42 5.08 39.50
CA ALA A 439 0.01 3.68 39.66
C ALA A 439 -0.78 3.13 38.48
N LEU A 440 -1.25 3.98 37.59
CA LEU A 440 -2.00 3.60 36.42
C LEU A 440 -1.08 3.28 35.24
N SER A 441 -1.31 2.15 34.58
CA SER A 441 -0.78 1.82 33.25
C SER A 441 -1.63 2.36 32.10
N TYR A 442 -2.63 3.16 32.42
CA TYR A 442 -3.58 3.75 31.49
C TYR A 442 -3.42 5.26 31.39
N THR A 443 -3.81 5.82 30.26
CA THR A 443 -3.87 7.27 30.06
C THR A 443 -5.27 7.70 29.69
N ALA A 444 -5.61 8.93 30.07
CA ALA A 444 -6.89 9.54 29.72
C ALA A 444 -6.69 10.63 28.65
N GLN A 445 -7.60 10.68 27.70
CA GLN A 445 -7.70 11.74 26.68
C GLN A 445 -9.15 12.23 26.59
N VAL A 446 -9.34 13.47 26.18
CA VAL A 446 -10.68 14.02 25.95
C VAL A 446 -10.92 14.14 24.47
N TRP A 447 -11.92 13.41 24.00
CA TRP A 447 -12.36 13.44 22.61
C TRP A 447 -13.73 14.10 22.51
N GLY A 448 -13.72 15.42 22.33
CA GLY A 448 -14.94 16.20 22.40
C GLY A 448 -15.62 16.15 23.77
N TYR A 449 -16.77 15.50 23.86
CA TYR A 449 -17.55 15.30 25.10
C TYR A 449 -17.37 13.92 25.72
N GLN A 450 -16.34 13.20 25.33
CA GLN A 450 -16.03 11.85 25.83
C GLN A 450 -14.67 11.85 26.51
N LEU A 451 -14.56 11.19 27.64
CA LEU A 451 -13.28 10.86 28.28
C LEU A 451 -12.88 9.44 27.86
N ALA A 452 -11.77 9.33 27.16
CA ALA A 452 -11.24 8.05 26.71
C ALA A 452 -10.13 7.56 27.62
N ILE A 453 -10.23 6.34 28.11
CA ILE A 453 -9.19 5.65 28.88
C ILE A 453 -8.48 4.68 27.93
N ILE A 454 -7.20 4.90 27.73
CA ILE A 454 -6.36 4.15 26.78
C ILE A 454 -5.31 3.37 27.55
N GLY A 455 -5.20 2.06 27.28
CA GLY A 455 -4.20 1.19 27.93
C GLY A 455 -2.80 1.38 27.38
N LYS A 456 -1.78 1.26 28.24
CA LYS A 456 -0.35 1.25 27.89
C LYS A 456 0.37 0.05 28.53
N PRO A 457 0.77 -0.96 27.77
CA PRO A 457 0.36 -1.32 26.44
C PRO A 457 -1.06 -1.92 26.43
N LEU A 458 -1.75 -1.84 25.32
CA LEU A 458 -3.04 -2.50 25.13
C LEU A 458 -2.86 -4.02 25.09
N THR A 459 -3.02 -4.67 26.22
CA THR A 459 -2.87 -6.13 26.36
C THR A 459 -4.19 -6.88 26.39
N LEU A 460 -5.30 -6.16 26.59
CA LEU A 460 -6.61 -6.73 26.74
C LEU A 460 -7.35 -6.83 25.41
N ASN A 461 -7.88 -7.99 25.09
CA ASN A 461 -8.76 -8.19 23.93
C ASN A 461 -10.20 -7.76 24.24
N ALA A 462 -10.61 -7.82 25.51
CA ALA A 462 -11.89 -7.35 26.00
C ALA A 462 -11.72 -6.71 27.38
N VAL A 463 -12.52 -5.68 27.67
CA VAL A 463 -12.49 -4.97 28.94
C VAL A 463 -13.44 -5.67 29.92
N PRO A 464 -13.00 -6.01 31.15
CA PRO A 464 -13.88 -6.50 32.18
C PRO A 464 -15.03 -5.54 32.50
N ALA A 465 -16.19 -6.07 32.88
CA ALA A 465 -17.37 -5.24 33.17
C ALA A 465 -17.15 -4.15 34.24
N ALA A 466 -16.24 -4.37 35.18
CA ALA A 466 -15.90 -3.43 36.23
C ALA A 466 -14.61 -2.64 35.95
N PHE A 467 -14.14 -2.59 34.73
CA PHE A 467 -12.88 -1.91 34.40
C PHE A 467 -12.89 -0.41 34.73
N LEU A 468 -13.99 0.26 34.42
CA LEU A 468 -14.19 1.65 34.69
C LEU A 468 -15.46 1.83 35.50
N THR A 469 -15.33 2.28 36.75
CA THR A 469 -16.46 2.56 37.63
C THR A 469 -16.28 3.91 38.31
N THR A 470 -17.36 4.49 38.82
CA THR A 470 -17.37 5.73 39.59
C THR A 470 -18.02 5.50 40.94
N ASN A 471 -17.81 6.41 41.88
CA ASN A 471 -18.49 6.42 43.18
C ASN A 471 -19.89 7.07 43.13
N ALA A 472 -20.38 7.40 41.93
CA ALA A 472 -21.67 8.01 41.69
C ALA A 472 -22.44 7.19 40.64
N ALA A 473 -23.74 7.46 40.45
CA ALA A 473 -24.59 6.71 39.53
C ALA A 473 -24.35 7.03 38.03
N PHE A 474 -23.07 7.14 37.62
CA PHE A 474 -22.70 7.40 36.24
C PHE A 474 -22.42 6.13 35.42
N ASP A 475 -22.37 4.98 36.07
CA ASP A 475 -21.93 3.73 35.45
C ASP A 475 -22.73 3.33 34.22
N GLY A 476 -23.99 3.77 34.10
CA GLY A 476 -24.80 3.58 32.89
C GLY A 476 -24.34 4.36 31.66
N ALA A 477 -23.44 5.34 31.83
CA ALA A 477 -22.85 6.11 30.71
C ALA A 477 -21.53 5.53 30.22
N LEU A 478 -21.05 4.46 30.85
CA LEU A 478 -19.77 3.84 30.51
C LEU A 478 -19.92 2.89 29.34
N VAL A 479 -19.03 3.02 28.36
CA VAL A 479 -18.92 2.12 27.23
C VAL A 479 -17.54 1.53 27.23
N SER A 480 -17.46 0.22 27.43
CA SER A 480 -16.19 -0.52 27.46
C SER A 480 -15.92 -1.17 26.13
N ASN A 481 -14.87 -0.74 25.44
CA ASN A 481 -14.50 -1.24 24.13
C ASN A 481 -12.99 -1.32 23.89
N LEU A 482 -12.21 -1.43 24.94
CA LEU A 482 -10.74 -1.46 24.89
C LEU A 482 -10.23 -2.73 24.18
N HIS A 483 -10.54 -2.85 22.90
CA HIS A 483 -10.12 -3.98 22.08
C HIS A 483 -9.00 -3.60 21.15
N ARG A 484 -8.16 -4.59 20.86
CA ARG A 484 -7.39 -4.62 19.62
C ARG A 484 -8.24 -5.27 18.55
N PHE A 485 -8.43 -4.59 17.47
CA PHE A 485 -8.88 -5.23 16.24
C PHE A 485 -7.67 -5.87 15.59
N SER A 486 -7.68 -7.16 15.36
CA SER A 486 -6.62 -7.87 14.64
C SER A 486 -7.21 -8.51 13.40
N LEU A 487 -6.55 -8.36 12.27
CA LEU A 487 -6.93 -9.10 11.08
C LEU A 487 -6.84 -10.61 11.37
N GLY A 488 -7.72 -11.39 10.77
CA GLY A 488 -7.67 -12.85 10.81
C GLY A 488 -8.21 -13.48 12.06
N VAL A 489 -8.10 -12.88 13.19
CA VAL A 489 -8.62 -13.47 14.43
C VAL A 489 -10.06 -13.06 14.57
N SER A 490 -10.96 -14.03 14.81
CA SER A 490 -12.30 -13.72 15.33
C SER A 490 -12.11 -12.99 16.64
N ALA A 491 -12.02 -11.66 16.56
CA ALA A 491 -11.70 -10.87 17.73
C ALA A 491 -12.79 -11.10 18.77
N PRO A 492 -12.46 -11.67 19.92
CA PRO A 492 -13.43 -11.77 21.00
C PRO A 492 -13.71 -10.36 21.44
N GLY A 493 -14.89 -9.85 21.15
CA GLY A 493 -15.25 -8.54 21.59
C GLY A 493 -16.57 -8.05 21.04
N LEU A 494 -17.07 -6.97 21.67
CA LEU A 494 -18.38 -6.39 21.33
C LEU A 494 -18.39 -5.73 19.95
N PHE A 495 -17.24 -5.33 19.41
CA PHE A 495 -17.16 -4.42 18.28
C PHE A 495 -16.52 -4.97 17.02
N SER A 496 -15.90 -6.16 17.08
CA SER A 496 -15.36 -6.84 15.90
C SER A 496 -15.75 -8.30 15.88
N THR A 497 -16.21 -8.81 14.75
CA THR A 497 -16.61 -10.21 14.55
C THR A 497 -16.44 -10.58 13.08
N GLY A 498 -16.37 -11.89 12.79
CA GLY A 498 -16.35 -12.37 11.42
C GLY A 498 -15.00 -12.21 10.74
N GLY A 499 -13.91 -12.22 11.51
CA GLY A 499 -12.55 -12.28 10.96
C GLY A 499 -12.32 -13.60 10.22
N VAL A 500 -11.56 -13.54 9.15
CA VAL A 500 -11.05 -14.68 8.39
C VAL A 500 -9.54 -14.64 8.46
N ASP A 501 -8.92 -15.75 8.87
CA ASP A 501 -7.48 -15.84 8.93
C ASP A 501 -6.86 -15.80 7.53
N GLY A 502 -5.78 -15.05 7.40
CA GLY A 502 -4.90 -15.13 6.25
C GLY A 502 -4.15 -16.45 6.25
N ASP A 503 -3.88 -16.95 5.06
CA ASP A 503 -3.19 -18.23 4.85
C ASP A 503 -2.19 -18.07 3.71
N ASP A 504 -0.97 -18.56 3.90
CA ASP A 504 0.06 -18.53 2.85
C ASP A 504 -0.28 -19.49 1.70
N GLY A 505 -1.24 -20.37 1.91
CA GLY A 505 -1.59 -21.43 0.98
C GLY A 505 -0.59 -22.58 1.01
N ILE A 506 -0.80 -23.52 0.11
CA ILE A 506 0.08 -24.66 -0.11
C ILE A 506 0.96 -24.42 -1.35
N ALA A 507 1.88 -25.32 -1.61
CA ALA A 507 2.74 -25.29 -2.80
C ALA A 507 1.93 -25.11 -4.08
N PRO A 508 2.36 -24.21 -4.98
CA PRO A 508 1.72 -24.04 -6.28
C PRO A 508 1.90 -25.33 -7.09
N THR A 509 0.86 -25.74 -7.79
CA THR A 509 0.93 -26.85 -8.77
C THR A 509 1.28 -26.31 -10.16
N PRO A 510 1.57 -27.14 -11.15
CA PRO A 510 1.79 -26.66 -12.51
C PRO A 510 0.70 -25.72 -13.04
N THR A 511 -0.54 -25.88 -12.59
CA THR A 511 -1.67 -25.02 -12.98
C THR A 511 -1.46 -23.57 -12.55
N GLU A 512 -0.99 -23.33 -11.33
CA GLU A 512 -0.72 -21.98 -10.83
C GLU A 512 0.47 -21.33 -11.56
N TYR A 513 1.46 -22.13 -12.01
CA TYR A 513 2.55 -21.62 -12.84
C TYR A 513 2.09 -21.26 -14.25
N PHE A 514 1.29 -22.10 -14.89
CA PHE A 514 0.78 -21.82 -16.24
C PHE A 514 -0.08 -20.57 -16.24
N GLY A 515 -0.98 -20.48 -15.28
CA GLY A 515 -1.83 -19.30 -15.08
C GLY A 515 -2.84 -19.09 -16.22
N ASP A 516 -3.35 -17.86 -16.29
CA ASP A 516 -4.34 -17.43 -17.26
C ASP A 516 -3.91 -16.10 -17.89
N PRO A 517 -3.86 -15.99 -19.25
CA PRO A 517 -3.44 -14.76 -19.91
C PRO A 517 -4.42 -13.60 -19.72
N ILE A 518 -5.71 -13.85 -19.55
CA ILE A 518 -6.73 -12.81 -19.37
C ILE A 518 -6.64 -12.27 -17.93
N ALA A 519 -6.54 -13.16 -16.95
CA ALA A 519 -6.38 -12.81 -15.54
C ALA A 519 -4.96 -12.37 -15.20
N GLN A 520 -4.00 -12.50 -16.12
CA GLN A 520 -2.59 -12.18 -15.93
C GLN A 520 -2.00 -12.89 -14.70
N THR A 521 -2.23 -14.20 -14.60
CA THR A 521 -1.72 -15.04 -13.51
C THR A 521 -0.62 -15.97 -13.99
N GLY A 522 0.10 -16.61 -13.07
CA GLY A 522 1.20 -17.54 -13.40
C GLY A 522 2.28 -16.87 -14.25
N PHE A 523 2.71 -17.52 -15.35
CA PHE A 523 3.68 -16.95 -16.28
C PHE A 523 3.22 -15.60 -16.85
N HIS A 524 1.92 -15.47 -17.09
CA HIS A 524 1.30 -14.27 -17.65
C HIS A 524 1.26 -13.06 -16.67
N ALA A 525 1.67 -13.24 -15.43
CA ALA A 525 1.89 -12.12 -14.51
C ALA A 525 3.00 -11.16 -14.98
N LEU A 526 3.88 -11.63 -15.90
CA LEU A 526 4.88 -10.79 -16.57
C LEU A 526 4.37 -10.10 -17.85
N ASP A 527 3.14 -10.36 -18.31
CA ASP A 527 2.64 -9.72 -19.55
C ASP A 527 2.61 -8.20 -19.48
N PRO A 528 2.25 -7.57 -18.33
CA PRO A 528 2.35 -6.13 -18.17
C PRO A 528 3.79 -5.60 -18.02
N VAL A 529 4.76 -6.47 -17.78
CA VAL A 529 6.17 -6.08 -17.63
C VAL A 529 6.76 -5.80 -19.00
N ASP A 530 7.37 -4.64 -19.14
CA ASP A 530 7.91 -4.19 -20.42
C ASP A 530 9.07 -5.09 -20.91
N LEU A 531 10.02 -5.43 -20.03
CA LEU A 531 11.21 -6.20 -20.37
C LEU A 531 11.65 -7.11 -19.22
N PHE A 532 11.94 -8.36 -19.56
CA PHE A 532 12.78 -9.26 -18.77
C PHE A 532 13.60 -10.14 -19.74
N ASN A 533 14.76 -10.61 -19.31
CA ASN A 533 15.71 -11.30 -20.18
C ASN A 533 15.99 -12.74 -19.74
N LEU A 534 15.91 -13.02 -18.45
CA LEU A 534 16.21 -14.33 -17.86
C LEU A 534 15.03 -14.80 -17.04
N MET A 535 14.73 -16.09 -17.09
CA MET A 535 13.68 -16.71 -16.28
C MET A 535 14.24 -17.87 -15.48
N SER A 536 13.86 -17.96 -14.23
CA SER A 536 14.21 -19.05 -13.32
C SER A 536 12.96 -19.51 -12.56
N LEU A 537 12.81 -20.84 -12.43
CA LEU A 537 11.76 -21.51 -11.68
C LEU A 537 12.42 -22.34 -10.56
N PRO A 538 12.80 -21.72 -9.45
CA PRO A 538 13.44 -22.42 -8.34
C PRO A 538 12.54 -23.52 -7.77
N ALA A 539 13.13 -24.56 -7.21
CA ALA A 539 12.39 -25.70 -6.68
C ALA A 539 11.54 -25.32 -5.47
N ASP A 540 10.44 -26.04 -5.29
CA ASP A 540 9.58 -25.99 -4.10
C ASP A 540 9.41 -27.42 -3.57
N GLU A 541 9.56 -27.63 -2.25
CA GLU A 541 9.45 -28.94 -1.62
C GLU A 541 8.07 -29.60 -1.78
N GLY A 542 7.05 -28.80 -2.05
CA GLY A 542 5.69 -29.26 -2.30
C GLY A 542 5.42 -29.69 -3.75
N LEU A 543 6.36 -29.47 -4.69
CA LEU A 543 6.31 -29.93 -6.06
C LEU A 543 7.08 -31.24 -6.20
N THR A 544 6.45 -32.26 -6.81
CA THR A 544 7.21 -33.44 -7.21
C THR A 544 8.19 -33.11 -8.33
N VAL A 545 9.23 -33.92 -8.48
CA VAL A 545 10.20 -33.77 -9.58
C VAL A 545 9.48 -33.84 -10.94
N ALA A 546 8.47 -34.70 -11.06
CA ALA A 546 7.68 -34.83 -12.29
C ALA A 546 6.87 -33.57 -12.57
N ASP A 547 6.19 -33.01 -11.55
CA ASP A 547 5.44 -31.75 -11.70
C ASP A 547 6.36 -30.60 -12.11
N HIS A 548 7.54 -30.49 -11.49
CA HIS A 548 8.50 -29.45 -11.82
C HIS A 548 9.04 -29.60 -13.26
N GLN A 549 9.26 -30.83 -13.73
CA GLN A 549 9.65 -31.10 -15.12
C GLN A 549 8.57 -30.69 -16.14
N THR A 550 7.28 -30.72 -15.80
CA THR A 550 6.22 -30.26 -16.70
C THR A 550 6.24 -28.76 -16.93
N LEU A 551 6.89 -27.97 -16.07
CA LEU A 551 6.97 -26.52 -16.19
C LEU A 551 7.90 -26.05 -17.30
N TRP A 552 8.97 -26.80 -17.60
CA TRP A 552 10.04 -26.34 -18.49
C TRP A 552 9.59 -26.13 -19.94
N GLY A 553 8.71 -26.97 -20.44
CA GLY A 553 8.17 -26.84 -21.80
C GLY A 553 7.43 -25.51 -21.98
N PRO A 554 6.33 -25.27 -21.24
CA PRO A 554 5.58 -24.01 -21.30
C PRO A 554 6.45 -22.78 -20.97
N ALA A 555 7.34 -22.86 -19.98
CA ALA A 555 8.25 -21.77 -19.65
C ALA A 555 9.19 -21.41 -20.79
N SER A 556 9.72 -22.43 -21.50
CA SER A 556 10.59 -22.21 -22.68
C SER A 556 9.84 -21.54 -23.83
N ASN A 557 8.57 -21.93 -24.06
CA ASN A 557 7.71 -21.30 -25.05
C ASN A 557 7.43 -19.83 -24.68
N TYR A 558 7.10 -19.58 -23.41
CA TYR A 558 6.88 -18.23 -22.93
C TYR A 558 8.14 -17.36 -23.06
N CYS A 559 9.32 -17.88 -22.68
CA CYS A 559 10.58 -17.18 -22.89
C CYS A 559 10.85 -16.86 -24.35
N ALA A 560 10.59 -17.81 -25.26
CA ALA A 560 10.77 -17.59 -26.69
C ALA A 560 9.85 -16.46 -27.22
N SER A 561 8.57 -16.45 -26.80
CA SER A 561 7.62 -15.40 -27.20
C SER A 561 8.01 -14.00 -26.68
N ARG A 562 8.70 -13.93 -25.54
CA ARG A 562 9.14 -12.71 -24.88
C ARG A 562 10.61 -12.35 -25.15
N ARG A 563 11.28 -13.06 -26.09
CA ARG A 563 12.72 -12.87 -26.40
C ARG A 563 13.59 -12.96 -25.14
N ALA A 564 13.26 -13.89 -24.24
CA ALA A 564 13.93 -14.16 -22.99
C ALA A 564 14.61 -15.54 -23.00
N PHE A 565 15.42 -15.84 -21.99
CA PHE A 565 16.22 -17.05 -21.86
C PHE A 565 15.91 -17.79 -20.56
N LEU A 566 15.60 -19.09 -20.64
CA LEU A 566 15.22 -19.92 -19.51
C LEU A 566 16.47 -20.60 -18.89
N LEU A 567 16.64 -20.46 -17.59
CA LEU A 567 17.64 -21.14 -16.79
C LEU A 567 17.01 -22.34 -16.08
N VAL A 568 17.43 -23.54 -16.49
CA VAL A 568 16.89 -24.80 -15.99
C VAL A 568 17.79 -25.36 -14.91
N ASP A 569 17.24 -25.61 -13.74
CA ASP A 569 17.91 -26.31 -12.66
C ASP A 569 17.82 -27.83 -12.87
N ALA A 570 18.95 -28.53 -12.78
CA ALA A 570 18.96 -29.97 -12.84
C ALA A 570 18.15 -30.59 -11.69
N PRO A 571 17.24 -31.55 -11.97
CA PRO A 571 16.47 -32.23 -10.94
C PRO A 571 17.35 -32.94 -9.91
N SER A 572 16.84 -33.08 -8.68
CA SER A 572 17.58 -33.78 -7.59
C SER A 572 17.95 -35.23 -7.95
N THR A 573 17.17 -35.86 -8.80
CA THR A 573 17.38 -37.24 -9.28
C THR A 573 18.64 -37.42 -10.17
N TRP A 574 19.25 -36.30 -10.64
CA TRP A 574 20.51 -36.37 -11.40
C TRP A 574 21.69 -36.76 -10.54
N THR A 575 21.57 -36.62 -9.22
CA THR A 575 22.51 -37.13 -8.23
C THR A 575 21.91 -38.37 -7.57
N GLY A 576 22.64 -39.48 -7.58
CA GLY A 576 22.23 -40.70 -6.93
C GLY A 576 22.21 -40.62 -5.41
N THR A 577 21.53 -41.54 -4.76
CA THR A 577 21.52 -41.67 -3.30
C THR A 577 22.89 -41.98 -2.69
N ASP A 578 23.79 -42.49 -3.51
CA ASP A 578 25.20 -42.75 -3.19
C ASP A 578 26.09 -41.47 -3.29
N GLY A 579 25.50 -40.34 -3.65
CA GLY A 579 26.22 -39.09 -3.85
C GLY A 579 27.01 -38.99 -5.15
N ARG A 580 26.79 -39.90 -6.11
CA ARG A 580 27.44 -39.90 -7.44
C ARG A 580 26.54 -39.24 -8.48
N PRO A 581 27.13 -38.73 -9.59
CA PRO A 581 26.34 -38.13 -10.66
C PRO A 581 25.64 -39.22 -11.51
N ALA A 582 24.44 -39.63 -11.13
CA ALA A 582 23.66 -40.65 -11.85
C ALA A 582 23.42 -40.29 -13.31
N VAL A 583 23.30 -38.99 -13.64
CA VAL A 583 23.10 -38.47 -14.99
C VAL A 583 24.19 -38.89 -15.98
N VAL A 584 25.42 -39.12 -15.54
CA VAL A 584 26.54 -39.51 -16.40
C VAL A 584 26.32 -40.87 -17.07
N GLY A 585 25.58 -41.78 -16.45
CA GLY A 585 25.29 -43.13 -17.00
C GLY A 585 24.45 -43.12 -18.27
N ASN A 586 23.50 -42.15 -18.42
CA ASN A 586 22.64 -41.96 -19.59
C ASN A 586 22.14 -40.54 -19.73
N VAL A 587 22.99 -39.62 -20.13
CA VAL A 587 22.71 -38.19 -20.20
C VAL A 587 21.50 -37.87 -21.06
N SER A 588 21.40 -38.55 -22.24
CA SER A 588 20.28 -38.30 -23.17
C SER A 588 18.90 -38.66 -22.56
N SER A 589 18.83 -39.74 -21.78
CA SER A 589 17.58 -40.09 -21.07
C SER A 589 17.21 -39.04 -20.05
N PHE A 590 18.16 -38.56 -19.22
CA PHE A 590 17.92 -37.53 -18.22
C PHE A 590 17.53 -36.19 -18.84
N LEU A 591 18.14 -35.78 -19.96
CA LEU A 591 17.76 -34.55 -20.68
C LEU A 591 16.37 -34.62 -21.27
N ASN A 592 15.95 -35.79 -21.78
CA ASN A 592 14.62 -35.97 -22.32
C ASN A 592 13.52 -35.83 -21.26
N THR A 593 13.80 -36.15 -20.01
CA THR A 593 12.84 -35.94 -18.89
C THR A 593 12.60 -34.49 -18.56
N LEU A 594 13.46 -33.57 -18.97
CA LEU A 594 13.25 -32.13 -18.74
C LEU A 594 12.08 -31.56 -19.54
N ASN A 595 11.66 -32.20 -20.61
CA ASN A 595 10.53 -31.80 -21.46
C ASN A 595 10.60 -30.34 -21.98
N VAL A 596 11.78 -29.78 -22.16
CA VAL A 596 11.98 -28.42 -22.67
C VAL A 596 11.62 -28.38 -24.16
N SER A 597 10.67 -27.54 -24.52
CA SER A 597 10.17 -27.39 -25.91
C SER A 597 11.12 -26.58 -26.79
N VAL A 598 11.57 -25.41 -26.31
CA VAL A 598 12.44 -24.50 -27.06
C VAL A 598 13.86 -24.57 -26.51
N LYS A 599 14.62 -25.56 -26.99
CA LYS A 599 15.98 -25.85 -26.54
C LYS A 599 16.98 -24.70 -26.81
N THR A 600 16.75 -23.93 -27.85
CA THR A 600 17.61 -22.79 -28.22
C THR A 600 17.53 -21.62 -27.25
N HIS A 601 16.43 -21.48 -26.50
CA HIS A 601 16.19 -20.45 -25.51
C HIS A 601 16.34 -20.93 -24.07
N SER A 602 17.01 -22.05 -23.87
CA SER A 602 17.12 -22.69 -22.57
C SER A 602 18.50 -23.30 -22.36
N ALA A 603 18.96 -23.32 -21.12
CA ALA A 603 20.19 -24.00 -20.73
C ALA A 603 20.02 -24.68 -19.37
N VAL A 604 20.59 -25.87 -19.19
CA VAL A 604 20.58 -26.62 -17.93
C VAL A 604 21.93 -26.53 -17.24
N PHE A 605 21.89 -26.39 -15.92
CA PHE A 605 23.08 -26.29 -15.07
C PHE A 605 23.09 -27.37 -13.99
N TYR A 606 24.24 -27.98 -13.77
CA TYR A 606 24.45 -29.06 -12.83
C TYR A 606 25.88 -29.02 -12.26
N PRO A 607 26.14 -29.43 -11.02
CA PRO A 607 25.21 -29.86 -9.97
C PRO A 607 24.58 -28.73 -9.19
N ARG A 608 23.71 -29.09 -8.24
CA ARG A 608 23.13 -28.13 -7.29
C ARG A 608 24.18 -27.53 -6.38
N LEU A 609 23.93 -26.29 -5.93
CA LEU A 609 24.80 -25.56 -5.01
C LEU A 609 24.45 -25.90 -3.56
N VAL A 610 25.44 -25.89 -2.70
CA VAL A 610 25.33 -26.04 -1.25
C VAL A 610 25.65 -24.71 -0.60
N PHE A 611 24.74 -24.19 0.20
CA PHE A 611 24.96 -22.95 0.93
C PHE A 611 24.54 -23.11 2.40
N ASP A 612 24.91 -22.12 3.21
CA ASP A 612 24.53 -22.03 4.61
C ASP A 612 23.23 -21.23 4.76
N ASP A 613 22.22 -21.88 5.32
CA ASP A 613 20.96 -21.25 5.68
C ASP A 613 20.80 -21.28 7.20
N ALA A 614 21.27 -20.23 7.87
CA ALA A 614 21.25 -20.10 9.33
C ALA A 614 21.85 -21.32 10.07
N GLY A 615 22.97 -21.87 9.58
CA GLY A 615 23.65 -23.02 10.14
C GLY A 615 23.22 -24.37 9.57
N LEU A 616 22.22 -24.39 8.69
CA LEU A 616 21.78 -25.60 7.99
C LEU A 616 22.32 -25.60 6.56
N LYS A 617 22.92 -26.72 6.16
CA LYS A 617 23.38 -26.90 4.77
C LYS A 617 22.18 -27.23 3.88
N LYS A 618 21.83 -26.33 3.00
CA LYS A 618 20.75 -26.51 2.02
C LYS A 618 21.32 -26.67 0.62
N LYS A 619 20.66 -27.50 -0.20
CA LYS A 619 21.02 -27.75 -1.61
C LYS A 619 19.97 -27.09 -2.49
N ILE A 620 20.38 -26.15 -3.35
CA ILE A 620 19.48 -25.43 -4.26
C ILE A 620 19.96 -25.51 -5.71
N GLY A 621 19.02 -25.27 -6.64
CA GLY A 621 19.35 -25.11 -8.05
C GLY A 621 20.26 -23.89 -8.29
N PRO A 622 21.19 -23.96 -9.25
CA PRO A 622 22.13 -22.87 -9.51
C PRO A 622 21.56 -21.70 -10.32
N SER A 623 20.35 -21.78 -10.84
CA SER A 623 19.77 -20.80 -11.78
C SER A 623 19.82 -19.36 -11.27
N GLY A 624 19.59 -19.14 -9.97
CA GLY A 624 19.68 -17.81 -9.36
C GLY A 624 21.11 -17.26 -9.40
N ALA A 625 22.10 -18.06 -9.00
CA ALA A 625 23.50 -17.68 -9.04
C ALA A 625 23.99 -17.45 -10.48
N ILE A 626 23.56 -18.30 -11.42
CA ILE A 626 23.90 -18.20 -12.84
C ILE A 626 23.28 -16.94 -13.45
N ALA A 627 22.04 -16.60 -13.12
CA ALA A 627 21.43 -15.35 -13.56
C ALA A 627 22.22 -14.12 -13.09
N GLY A 628 22.66 -14.12 -11.83
CA GLY A 628 23.54 -13.08 -11.28
C GLY A 628 24.91 -13.03 -11.95
N LEU A 629 25.51 -14.19 -12.20
CA LEU A 629 26.77 -14.32 -12.93
C LEU A 629 26.65 -13.78 -14.37
N MET A 630 25.55 -14.09 -15.06
CA MET A 630 25.28 -13.53 -16.39
C MET A 630 25.15 -12.01 -16.33
N ALA A 631 24.44 -11.46 -15.35
CA ALA A 631 24.34 -10.01 -15.17
C ALA A 631 25.72 -9.36 -14.96
N ARG A 632 26.54 -9.95 -14.11
CA ARG A 632 27.92 -9.48 -13.87
C ARG A 632 28.77 -9.54 -15.14
N THR A 633 28.69 -10.63 -15.88
CA THR A 633 29.45 -10.81 -17.13
C THR A 633 29.01 -9.80 -18.18
N ASP A 634 27.70 -9.60 -18.34
CA ASP A 634 27.14 -8.63 -19.28
C ASP A 634 27.61 -7.20 -18.98
N ALA A 635 27.58 -6.82 -17.70
CA ALA A 635 28.00 -5.48 -17.26
C ALA A 635 29.50 -5.21 -17.45
N THR A 636 30.35 -6.24 -17.33
CA THR A 636 31.82 -6.09 -17.39
C THR A 636 32.42 -6.39 -18.75
N ARG A 637 31.83 -7.31 -19.51
CA ARG A 637 32.42 -7.86 -20.74
C ARG A 637 31.48 -7.86 -21.94
N GLY A 638 30.19 -7.57 -21.71
CA GLY A 638 29.13 -7.62 -22.72
C GLY A 638 28.45 -9.00 -22.84
N VAL A 639 27.23 -9.01 -23.35
CA VAL A 639 26.37 -10.21 -23.51
C VAL A 639 26.97 -11.28 -24.44
N TRP A 640 27.87 -10.89 -25.33
CA TRP A 640 28.59 -11.79 -26.24
C TRP A 640 29.71 -12.60 -25.58
N LYS A 641 30.11 -12.27 -24.35
CA LYS A 641 31.07 -13.07 -23.57
C LYS A 641 30.37 -14.25 -22.92
N ALA A 642 30.91 -15.44 -23.09
CA ALA A 642 30.41 -16.63 -22.40
C ALA A 642 30.50 -16.45 -20.87
N PRO A 643 29.40 -16.70 -20.13
CA PRO A 643 29.38 -16.64 -18.66
C PRO A 643 30.02 -17.95 -18.08
N ALA A 644 31.20 -18.29 -18.55
CA ALA A 644 31.92 -19.51 -18.18
C ALA A 644 33.45 -19.27 -18.18
N GLY A 645 34.19 -20.12 -17.47
CA GLY A 645 35.62 -20.03 -17.33
C GLY A 645 36.06 -19.57 -15.94
N ILE A 646 37.37 -19.36 -15.75
CA ILE A 646 37.94 -18.99 -14.43
C ILE A 646 37.37 -17.67 -13.87
N GLU A 647 37.00 -16.73 -14.74
CA GLU A 647 36.35 -15.45 -14.34
C GLU A 647 34.89 -15.62 -13.90
N ALA A 648 34.30 -16.78 -14.17
CA ALA A 648 32.87 -17.08 -13.88
C ALA A 648 32.70 -17.71 -12.50
N ASP A 649 33.32 -17.10 -11.48
CA ASP A 649 33.21 -17.52 -10.08
C ASP A 649 31.78 -17.38 -9.53
N ILE A 650 31.37 -18.38 -8.74
CA ILE A 650 30.06 -18.39 -8.04
C ILE A 650 30.29 -18.04 -6.57
N ARG A 651 29.63 -17.02 -6.10
CA ARG A 651 29.81 -16.42 -4.77
C ARG A 651 28.68 -16.79 -3.81
N GLY A 652 28.96 -16.71 -2.51
CA GLY A 652 27.95 -16.89 -1.46
C GLY A 652 27.47 -18.32 -1.30
N VAL A 653 28.31 -19.31 -1.63
CA VAL A 653 28.03 -20.75 -1.52
C VAL A 653 29.16 -21.49 -0.85
N LEU A 654 28.89 -22.61 -0.18
CA LEU A 654 29.83 -23.44 0.51
C LEU A 654 30.50 -24.48 -0.43
N GLY A 655 29.79 -24.89 -1.49
CA GLY A 655 30.25 -25.94 -2.38
C GLY A 655 29.17 -26.34 -3.38
N VAL A 656 29.40 -27.50 -3.96
CA VAL A 656 28.46 -28.19 -4.86
C VAL A 656 28.05 -29.52 -4.24
N GLU A 657 26.89 -30.01 -4.61
CA GLU A 657 26.35 -31.29 -4.17
C GLU A 657 27.27 -32.47 -4.58
N VAL A 658 27.82 -32.40 -5.78
CA VAL A 658 28.74 -33.42 -6.35
C VAL A 658 29.90 -32.74 -7.02
N LYS A 659 31.13 -33.22 -6.70
CA LYS A 659 32.32 -32.77 -7.39
C LYS A 659 32.54 -33.64 -8.64
N LEU A 660 32.48 -33.04 -9.82
CA LEU A 660 32.63 -33.71 -11.10
C LEU A 660 34.12 -33.84 -11.48
N THR A 661 34.52 -35.01 -11.96
CA THR A 661 35.79 -35.24 -12.59
C THR A 661 35.83 -34.69 -14.04
N ASP A 662 37.04 -34.61 -14.63
CA ASP A 662 37.19 -34.14 -16.01
C ASP A 662 36.50 -35.09 -17.02
N ALA A 663 36.55 -36.40 -16.76
CA ALA A 663 35.89 -37.39 -17.59
C ALA A 663 34.35 -37.26 -17.55
N GLU A 664 33.77 -37.10 -16.35
CA GLU A 664 32.34 -36.90 -16.17
C GLU A 664 31.86 -35.57 -16.81
N ASN A 665 32.66 -34.49 -16.61
CA ASN A 665 32.39 -33.23 -17.28
C ASN A 665 32.43 -33.35 -18.80
N GLY A 666 33.40 -34.13 -19.34
CA GLY A 666 33.49 -34.37 -20.79
C GLY A 666 32.26 -35.07 -21.38
N VAL A 667 31.70 -36.04 -20.66
CA VAL A 667 30.44 -36.72 -21.07
C VAL A 667 29.26 -35.75 -21.03
N LEU A 668 29.12 -34.95 -19.96
CA LEU A 668 28.04 -34.01 -19.77
C LEU A 668 28.08 -32.83 -20.76
N ASN A 669 29.27 -32.25 -20.98
CA ASN A 669 29.44 -31.11 -21.86
C ASN A 669 29.07 -31.43 -23.32
N LYS A 670 29.46 -32.61 -23.83
CA LYS A 670 29.10 -33.05 -25.18
C LYS A 670 27.61 -33.04 -25.42
N LYS A 671 26.81 -33.27 -24.38
CA LYS A 671 25.35 -33.31 -24.36
C LYS A 671 24.70 -32.02 -23.89
N ALA A 672 25.48 -30.91 -23.91
CA ALA A 672 24.98 -29.57 -23.55
C ALA A 672 24.54 -29.39 -22.10
N VAL A 673 25.09 -30.15 -21.17
CA VAL A 673 24.90 -29.89 -19.74
C VAL A 673 26.04 -28.97 -19.26
N ASN A 674 25.68 -27.79 -18.71
CA ASN A 674 26.67 -26.84 -18.20
C ASN A 674 27.07 -27.21 -16.77
N CYS A 675 28.34 -27.54 -16.58
CA CYS A 675 28.84 -28.04 -15.32
C CYS A 675 29.41 -26.92 -14.43
N ILE A 676 29.04 -26.95 -13.14
CA ILE A 676 29.69 -26.13 -12.12
C ILE A 676 30.80 -26.95 -11.50
N ARG A 677 32.02 -26.42 -11.54
CA ARG A 677 33.23 -27.14 -11.14
C ARG A 677 33.92 -26.49 -9.96
N VAL A 678 34.62 -27.30 -9.19
CA VAL A 678 35.47 -26.86 -8.09
C VAL A 678 36.91 -26.76 -8.60
N PHE A 679 37.48 -25.56 -8.56
CA PHE A 679 38.85 -25.26 -8.87
C PHE A 679 39.57 -24.74 -7.62
N PRO A 680 40.93 -24.68 -7.61
CA PRO A 680 41.65 -24.12 -6.47
C PRO A 680 41.25 -22.70 -6.10
N ASN A 681 40.80 -21.92 -7.08
CA ASN A 681 40.35 -20.53 -6.90
C ASN A 681 38.88 -20.42 -6.49
N GLY A 682 38.11 -21.51 -6.36
CA GLY A 682 36.71 -21.50 -5.98
C GLY A 682 35.82 -22.29 -6.92
N LEU A 683 34.52 -22.01 -6.79
CA LEU A 683 33.49 -22.61 -7.63
C LEU A 683 33.32 -21.77 -8.88
N VAL A 684 33.34 -22.38 -10.04
CA VAL A 684 33.17 -21.69 -11.32
C VAL A 684 32.14 -22.37 -12.19
N ASN A 685 31.39 -21.61 -12.97
CA ASN A 685 30.61 -22.12 -14.07
C ASN A 685 31.55 -22.46 -15.23
N TRP A 686 31.55 -23.76 -15.68
CA TRP A 686 32.46 -24.29 -16.66
C TRP A 686 31.81 -24.71 -17.99
N GLY A 687 30.59 -24.22 -18.23
CA GLY A 687 29.85 -24.50 -19.46
C GLY A 687 29.02 -23.30 -19.92
N ALA A 688 28.85 -23.12 -21.22
CA ALA A 688 28.08 -22.04 -21.82
C ALA A 688 27.28 -22.49 -23.05
N ARG A 689 26.68 -23.68 -22.99
CA ARG A 689 25.88 -24.27 -24.08
C ARG A 689 24.39 -24.14 -23.79
N THR A 690 23.60 -23.86 -24.83
CA THR A 690 22.15 -24.02 -24.80
C THR A 690 21.78 -25.51 -24.84
N LEU A 691 20.55 -25.88 -24.55
CA LEU A 691 20.07 -27.27 -24.71
C LEU A 691 20.06 -27.76 -26.17
N ALA A 692 20.19 -26.85 -27.15
CA ALA A 692 20.43 -27.19 -28.56
C ALA A 692 21.91 -27.38 -28.89
N GLY A 693 22.79 -27.33 -27.90
CA GLY A 693 24.25 -27.40 -28.07
C GLY A 693 24.83 -28.81 -28.00
N ASP A 694 24.05 -29.86 -28.14
CA ASP A 694 24.51 -31.24 -28.23
C ASP A 694 25.43 -31.43 -29.48
N ASP A 695 26.59 -32.04 -29.28
CA ASP A 695 27.58 -32.23 -30.35
C ASP A 695 27.08 -33.18 -31.48
N ASP A 696 26.08 -33.99 -31.20
CA ASP A 696 25.48 -34.86 -32.20
C ASP A 696 24.60 -34.10 -33.20
N PHE A 697 24.21 -32.88 -32.85
CA PHE A 697 23.32 -32.05 -33.69
C PHE A 697 24.00 -30.69 -33.94
N GLY A 698 24.30 -30.38 -35.19
CA GLY A 698 24.87 -29.09 -35.54
C GLY A 698 23.84 -27.94 -35.37
N SER A 699 23.95 -27.12 -34.35
CA SER A 699 23.10 -25.93 -34.14
C SER A 699 23.89 -24.64 -34.20
N GLU A 700 23.43 -23.67 -34.95
CA GLU A 700 23.96 -22.27 -34.91
C GLU A 700 23.78 -21.62 -33.53
N TRP A 701 22.76 -22.04 -32.77
CA TRP A 701 22.46 -21.59 -31.43
C TRP A 701 23.08 -22.42 -30.31
N LYS A 702 24.17 -23.10 -30.60
CA LYS A 702 24.89 -23.97 -29.65
C LYS A 702 25.26 -23.24 -28.35
N TYR A 703 25.67 -21.99 -28.43
CA TYR A 703 26.24 -21.25 -27.32
C TYR A 703 25.30 -20.20 -26.74
N ILE A 704 25.21 -20.11 -25.40
CA ILE A 704 24.45 -19.15 -24.65
C ILE A 704 24.74 -17.70 -25.07
N PRO A 705 26.02 -17.25 -25.17
CA PRO A 705 26.32 -15.86 -25.54
C PRO A 705 25.83 -15.52 -26.95
N ILE A 706 25.87 -16.44 -27.87
CA ILE A 706 25.38 -16.21 -29.23
C ILE A 706 23.87 -16.01 -29.23
N ARG A 707 23.11 -16.89 -28.55
CA ARG A 707 21.66 -16.76 -28.48
C ARG A 707 21.24 -15.51 -27.74
N ARG A 708 21.88 -15.18 -26.60
CA ARG A 708 21.56 -13.98 -25.82
C ARG A 708 21.91 -12.69 -26.57
N LEU A 709 23.00 -12.67 -27.35
CA LEU A 709 23.31 -11.55 -28.23
C LEU A 709 22.21 -11.36 -29.29
N ALA A 710 21.75 -12.45 -29.92
CA ALA A 710 20.64 -12.39 -30.88
C ALA A 710 19.38 -11.83 -30.22
N LEU A 711 19.00 -12.32 -29.04
CA LEU A 711 17.82 -11.82 -28.29
C LEU A 711 17.94 -10.33 -27.95
N ASN A 712 19.13 -9.87 -27.59
CA ASN A 712 19.38 -8.44 -27.33
C ASN A 712 19.23 -7.59 -28.61
N ILE A 713 19.77 -8.06 -29.74
CA ILE A 713 19.61 -7.38 -31.03
C ILE A 713 18.11 -7.37 -31.42
N GLU A 714 17.45 -8.51 -31.39
CA GLU A 714 16.01 -8.67 -31.70
C GLU A 714 15.16 -7.67 -30.90
N GLU A 715 15.35 -7.58 -29.60
CA GLU A 715 14.58 -6.70 -28.73
C GLU A 715 14.92 -5.23 -28.93
N SER A 716 16.20 -4.90 -29.10
CA SER A 716 16.64 -3.54 -29.36
C SER A 716 16.11 -3.00 -30.69
N LEU A 717 16.16 -3.83 -31.74
CA LEU A 717 15.62 -3.49 -33.04
C LEU A 717 14.10 -3.38 -33.01
N PHE A 718 13.41 -4.31 -32.36
CA PHE A 718 11.95 -4.26 -32.19
C PHE A 718 11.49 -2.95 -31.58
N ARG A 719 12.18 -2.47 -30.56
CA ARG A 719 11.89 -1.18 -29.91
C ARG A 719 12.29 0.01 -30.76
N GLY A 720 13.48 -0.08 -31.34
CA GLY A 720 14.08 1.00 -32.11
C GLY A 720 13.46 1.25 -33.47
N THR A 721 12.61 0.32 -33.96
CA THR A 721 11.91 0.47 -35.24
C THR A 721 10.42 0.80 -35.13
N LYS A 722 9.87 0.98 -33.92
CA LYS A 722 8.45 1.32 -33.73
C LYS A 722 7.99 2.58 -34.48
N TRP A 723 8.90 3.55 -34.70
CA TRP A 723 8.62 4.77 -35.44
C TRP A 723 8.36 4.54 -36.92
N VAL A 724 8.73 3.37 -37.48
CA VAL A 724 8.51 2.99 -38.89
C VAL A 724 7.03 2.75 -39.20
N VAL A 725 6.26 2.37 -38.17
CA VAL A 725 4.85 2.02 -38.33
C VAL A 725 4.05 3.26 -38.73
N PHE A 726 3.24 3.13 -39.81
CA PHE A 726 2.48 4.20 -40.44
C PHE A 726 3.29 5.24 -41.25
N GLU A 727 4.60 5.06 -41.39
CA GLU A 727 5.38 5.91 -42.31
C GLU A 727 5.14 5.46 -43.78
N PRO A 728 5.30 6.38 -44.76
CA PRO A 728 5.18 6.06 -46.18
C PRO A 728 6.21 5.00 -46.60
N ASN A 729 5.73 3.83 -47.08
CA ASN A 729 6.55 2.67 -47.43
C ASN A 729 7.26 2.84 -48.78
N ASP A 730 8.39 3.57 -48.82
CA ASP A 730 9.21 3.83 -50.00
C ASP A 730 10.68 4.03 -49.62
N GLU A 731 11.52 4.19 -50.63
CA GLU A 731 12.99 4.32 -50.52
C GLU A 731 13.47 5.34 -49.48
N PRO A 732 12.85 6.52 -49.31
CA PRO A 732 13.26 7.47 -48.24
C PRO A 732 13.13 6.87 -46.84
N LEU A 733 12.09 6.09 -46.58
CA LEU A 733 11.91 5.39 -45.32
C LEU A 733 12.96 4.28 -45.17
N TRP A 734 13.16 3.46 -46.21
CA TRP A 734 14.14 2.37 -46.18
C TRP A 734 15.56 2.87 -45.96
N ALA A 735 15.93 4.00 -46.56
CA ALA A 735 17.22 4.61 -46.31
C ALA A 735 17.42 5.05 -44.86
N LYS A 736 16.41 5.65 -44.23
CA LYS A 736 16.44 5.98 -42.78
C LYS A 736 16.54 4.74 -41.92
N ILE A 737 15.80 3.67 -42.21
CA ILE A 737 15.87 2.40 -41.50
C ILE A 737 17.32 1.85 -41.61
N ARG A 738 17.88 1.74 -42.82
CA ARG A 738 19.25 1.26 -43.02
C ARG A 738 20.26 2.09 -42.24
N LEU A 739 20.12 3.41 -42.24
CA LEU A 739 21.02 4.33 -41.53
C LEU A 739 21.01 4.03 -40.01
N ASN A 740 19.82 3.96 -39.41
CA ASN A 740 19.66 3.79 -37.95
C ASN A 740 20.11 2.38 -37.49
N LEU A 741 19.74 1.34 -38.25
CA LEU A 741 20.15 -0.03 -37.93
C LEU A 741 21.65 -0.23 -38.12
N ASN A 742 22.22 0.28 -39.20
CA ASN A 742 23.70 0.26 -39.42
C ASN A 742 24.42 0.99 -38.29
N ALA A 743 23.93 2.14 -37.82
CA ALA A 743 24.53 2.85 -36.71
C ALA A 743 24.52 2.02 -35.42
N TYR A 744 23.44 1.32 -35.12
CA TYR A 744 23.31 0.44 -33.97
C TYR A 744 24.25 -0.79 -34.10
N MET A 745 24.25 -1.49 -35.23
CA MET A 745 25.09 -2.64 -35.46
C MET A 745 26.58 -2.24 -35.46
N MET A 746 26.92 -1.06 -35.99
CA MET A 746 28.27 -0.50 -35.93
C MET A 746 28.70 -0.22 -34.49
N SER A 747 27.78 0.22 -33.61
CA SER A 747 28.13 0.42 -32.21
C SER A 747 28.48 -0.89 -31.52
N LEU A 748 27.75 -1.99 -31.79
CA LEU A 748 28.06 -3.33 -31.28
C LEU A 748 29.39 -3.86 -31.85
N PHE A 749 29.65 -3.64 -33.14
CA PHE A 749 30.92 -4.00 -33.76
C PHE A 749 32.10 -3.31 -33.08
N ARG A 750 32.00 -1.99 -32.81
CA ARG A 750 33.05 -1.23 -32.11
C ARG A 750 33.28 -1.70 -30.68
N GLN A 751 32.24 -2.25 -30.03
CA GLN A 751 32.35 -2.88 -28.70
C GLN A 751 32.93 -4.29 -28.75
N GLY A 752 33.18 -4.84 -29.94
CA GLY A 752 33.76 -6.16 -30.10
C GLY A 752 32.75 -7.30 -29.99
N ALA A 753 31.49 -7.05 -30.31
CA ALA A 753 30.43 -8.07 -30.22
C ALA A 753 30.48 -9.12 -31.37
N PHE A 754 31.11 -8.78 -32.46
CA PHE A 754 31.10 -9.58 -33.68
C PHE A 754 32.49 -10.07 -34.11
N GLN A 755 32.51 -11.14 -34.86
CA GLN A 755 33.70 -11.64 -35.54
C GLN A 755 33.96 -10.83 -36.82
N GLY A 756 35.22 -10.68 -37.22
CA GLY A 756 35.64 -9.96 -38.44
C GLY A 756 36.49 -8.74 -38.13
N THR A 757 37.29 -8.34 -39.13
CA THR A 757 38.18 -7.17 -39.03
C THR A 757 37.52 -5.92 -39.65
N SER A 758 36.55 -6.14 -40.47
CA SER A 758 35.76 -5.06 -41.11
C SER A 758 34.26 -5.17 -40.84
N PRO A 759 33.52 -4.08 -40.85
CA PRO A 759 32.07 -4.10 -40.66
C PRO A 759 31.34 -4.99 -41.68
N LYS A 760 31.81 -5.06 -42.91
CA LYS A 760 31.22 -5.91 -43.97
C LYS A 760 31.31 -7.41 -43.71
N GLU A 761 32.33 -7.84 -42.94
CA GLU A 761 32.48 -9.23 -42.51
C GLU A 761 31.66 -9.52 -41.25
N ALA A 762 31.39 -8.51 -40.45
CA ALA A 762 30.79 -8.62 -39.14
C ALA A 762 29.26 -8.63 -39.16
N PHE A 763 28.67 -7.80 -40.02
CA PHE A 763 27.20 -7.70 -40.09
C PHE A 763 26.72 -7.08 -41.42
N PHE A 764 25.46 -7.29 -41.73
CA PHE A 764 24.78 -6.58 -42.82
C PHE A 764 23.37 -6.17 -42.40
N VAL A 765 22.86 -5.11 -43.02
CA VAL A 765 21.50 -4.61 -42.93
C VAL A 765 20.97 -4.37 -44.33
N LYS A 766 19.88 -5.04 -44.69
CA LYS A 766 19.16 -4.85 -45.94
C LYS A 766 17.73 -4.38 -45.68
N CYS A 767 17.30 -3.40 -46.39
CA CYS A 767 15.92 -2.93 -46.44
C CYS A 767 15.80 -2.11 -47.73
N ASP A 768 15.40 -2.77 -48.80
CA ASP A 768 15.33 -2.20 -50.15
C ASP A 768 14.25 -2.90 -50.98
N LYS A 769 14.22 -2.63 -52.27
CA LYS A 769 13.26 -3.26 -53.21
C LYS A 769 13.44 -4.78 -53.39
N GLU A 770 14.62 -5.33 -53.01
CA GLU A 770 14.84 -6.77 -53.05
C GLU A 770 14.21 -7.46 -51.84
N THR A 771 14.30 -6.82 -50.66
CA THR A 771 13.69 -7.35 -49.40
C THR A 771 12.21 -7.01 -49.30
N THR A 772 11.75 -5.86 -49.85
CA THR A 772 10.35 -5.46 -49.79
C THR A 772 9.80 -5.38 -51.20
N THR A 773 9.09 -6.40 -51.63
CA THR A 773 8.51 -6.50 -52.98
C THR A 773 7.33 -5.56 -53.14
N GLN A 774 6.86 -5.37 -54.41
CA GLN A 774 5.66 -4.58 -54.65
C GLN A 774 4.40 -5.20 -53.99
N ASP A 775 4.33 -6.50 -53.87
CA ASP A 775 3.23 -7.19 -53.14
C ASP A 775 3.27 -6.89 -51.64
N ASP A 776 4.45 -6.90 -51.02
CA ASP A 776 4.63 -6.49 -49.64
C ASP A 776 4.20 -5.04 -49.41
N ARG A 777 4.62 -4.14 -50.30
CA ARG A 777 4.21 -2.72 -50.25
C ARG A 777 2.68 -2.57 -50.31
N ASN A 778 2.03 -3.31 -51.21
CA ASN A 778 0.56 -3.32 -51.31
C ASN A 778 -0.14 -3.85 -50.07
N LYS A 779 0.52 -4.72 -49.30
CA LYS A 779 0.06 -5.24 -47.99
C LYS A 779 0.48 -4.37 -46.79
N GLY A 780 1.22 -3.27 -47.04
CA GLY A 780 1.73 -2.43 -45.96
C GLY A 780 2.89 -3.03 -45.17
N ILE A 781 3.63 -3.96 -45.77
CA ILE A 781 4.75 -4.67 -45.11
C ILE A 781 6.08 -4.04 -45.50
N VAL A 782 6.97 -3.83 -44.54
CA VAL A 782 8.37 -3.48 -44.77
C VAL A 782 9.22 -4.61 -44.22
N ASN A 783 10.01 -5.26 -45.09
CA ASN A 783 10.92 -6.32 -44.69
C ASN A 783 12.33 -5.78 -44.45
N ILE A 784 12.86 -6.08 -43.29
CA ILE A 784 14.20 -5.68 -42.85
C ILE A 784 14.99 -6.94 -42.54
N GLU A 785 16.11 -7.13 -43.20
CA GLU A 785 17.02 -8.26 -42.95
C GLU A 785 18.28 -7.77 -42.24
N VAL A 786 18.58 -8.38 -41.09
CA VAL A 786 19.80 -8.10 -40.32
C VAL A 786 20.54 -9.40 -40.07
N GLY A 787 21.79 -9.47 -40.51
CA GLY A 787 22.67 -10.61 -40.24
C GLY A 787 23.91 -10.17 -39.48
N PHE A 788 24.44 -11.08 -38.65
CA PHE A 788 25.66 -10.83 -37.90
C PHE A 788 26.52 -12.09 -37.75
N ALA A 789 27.82 -11.92 -37.65
CA ALA A 789 28.79 -12.98 -37.42
C ALA A 789 29.15 -13.03 -35.93
N PRO A 790 28.60 -13.97 -35.12
CA PRO A 790 28.84 -14.01 -33.68
C PRO A 790 30.25 -14.53 -33.34
N LEU A 791 30.83 -14.01 -32.27
CA LEU A 791 32.03 -14.57 -31.66
C LEU A 791 31.70 -15.93 -31.02
N LYS A 792 32.40 -16.96 -31.43
CA LYS A 792 32.30 -18.30 -30.80
C LYS A 792 33.31 -18.42 -29.67
N PRO A 793 32.90 -18.90 -28.47
CA PRO A 793 33.85 -19.10 -27.38
C PRO A 793 34.88 -20.20 -27.74
N ALA A 794 36.15 -20.02 -27.33
CA ALA A 794 37.12 -21.09 -27.35
C ALA A 794 36.82 -22.06 -26.21
N GLU A 795 36.32 -23.23 -26.55
CA GLU A 795 35.93 -24.26 -25.56
C GLU A 795 37.11 -25.23 -25.31
N PHE A 796 37.92 -25.46 -26.34
CA PHE A 796 39.03 -26.39 -26.29
C PHE A 796 40.33 -25.72 -26.72
N VAL A 797 41.39 -25.88 -25.93
CA VAL A 797 42.74 -25.44 -26.25
C VAL A 797 43.63 -26.67 -26.41
N VAL A 798 44.23 -26.86 -27.59
CA VAL A 798 45.17 -27.95 -27.85
C VAL A 798 46.56 -27.35 -27.91
N ILE A 799 47.44 -27.76 -27.00
CA ILE A 799 48.83 -27.41 -26.98
C ILE A 799 49.66 -28.56 -27.57
N LYS A 800 50.29 -28.32 -28.68
CA LYS A 800 51.23 -29.29 -29.30
C LYS A 800 52.64 -28.98 -28.82
N ILE A 801 53.26 -29.92 -28.11
CA ILE A 801 54.63 -29.82 -27.66
C ILE A 801 55.48 -30.76 -28.53
N GLN A 802 56.48 -30.22 -29.21
CA GLN A 802 57.38 -30.99 -30.02
C GLN A 802 58.81 -30.82 -29.47
N GLN A 803 59.45 -31.91 -29.18
CA GLN A 803 60.89 -31.89 -28.82
C GLN A 803 61.69 -31.64 -30.09
N ILE A 804 62.48 -30.61 -30.10
CA ILE A 804 63.46 -30.38 -31.15
C ILE A 804 64.70 -31.23 -30.78
N ALA A 805 64.97 -32.26 -31.54
CA ALA A 805 66.26 -32.97 -31.46
C ALA A 805 67.29 -32.00 -32.02
N GLY A 806 68.13 -31.41 -31.16
CA GLY A 806 69.27 -30.66 -31.64
C GLY A 806 70.33 -31.67 -32.23
N ASP A 807 70.50 -31.59 -33.53
CA ASP A 807 71.72 -32.08 -34.11
C ASP A 807 72.85 -31.17 -33.65
N LEU A 808 73.68 -31.66 -32.75
CA LEU A 808 74.96 -31.11 -32.40
C LEU A 808 76.01 -31.54 -33.45
#